data_cbe407f5b69178191c2950b189654f4b
#
_entry.id   cbe407f5b69178191c2950b189654f4b
#
_cell.length_a   1.000
_cell.length_b   1.000
_cell.length_c   1.000
_cell.angle_alpha   90.00
_cell.angle_beta   90.00
_cell.angle_gamma   90.00
#
_symmetry.space_group_name_H-M   'P 1'
#
loop_
_entity.id
_entity.type
_entity.pdbx_description
1 polymer ?
#
loop_
_entity_poly.entity_id
_entity_poly.type
_entity_poly.pdbx_seq_one_letter_code
_entity_poly.pdbx_strand_id
1 'polypeptide(L)'
;MMTANEIRAAFVAFFAEKQHHIVPSAPMVVKGDPTLMFTNAGMNQFKDIILGNVEAKYPRVADAQKCLRVSGKHNDLEEVGHDTYHHTMFEMLGNWSFGDYFKEEAISWAWEFLHDRLGIPADRLYATIFEGAESDGLERDNEAASYWGRFLPQERILDGNKKDNFWEMGETGPCGPCSEIHIDLRSDEERMQQSGRELVNRDHPQVVEIWNLVFMQYNRMADGSLSLLPHKVIDTGMGFERLCMAMQGKRSNYDTDVFQPLIGAVAELSGIPYGKEESSDVAMRVVADHVRTIAFAITDGQLPSNAKAGYVIRRILRRAVRYGYTFLGRREAFMYALLPTLIESMGGAYPELIAQKDLIQKVMREEEESFLRTLEAGIKLLDKKIEELGNKGQLSGHDAFVLYDTFGFPLDLTELILREHGMTLDQKGFDQEMAEQKARARSAAQLETDDWVTLAEGETLFVGYDQTEADCSILRYRHVKQKNKDFYQVVLSATPFYAEMGGQVGDSGILVDEEGVRYAIIDTKRENNLPVHLMPKLPNDPGQTFRAEINQERRRMAEANHTATHLLHQALRTVLGEHVEQKGSFVSPEVLRFDFSHYNKLTPEEIRQVEELVTQAVRADYPREEHRNIPIAEARAMGAMALFGEKYGEEVRVMKYGTSIELCGGTHLPSTGMIGAFRIVSESSIAAGVRRIEAVTATNAEAFLYKQEDTLKEIKALLNNTPDVVKALQKLLSEESALKAELDTLQRAHAIRLKKELLASSTERSGYRMFVLQGEEKADTIKDIAFQLRGELHEPFVFVAATTEGARGLLTVMLSEEAIASGLHAGNLVKEAARLIQGGGGGQPHFATAGGEDGNRLPEALELILSQVDAHAR
;
A
#
# COMPACT_ATOMS: atom_id res chain seq x y z
N MET A 1 1.91 35.83 23.13
CA MET A 1 1.67 34.35 22.99
C MET A 1 2.52 33.93 21.82
N MET A 2 3.39 32.92 21.97
CA MET A 2 4.27 32.47 20.91
C MET A 2 3.48 31.61 19.94
N THR A 3 3.72 31.80 18.64
CA THR A 3 3.20 30.97 17.58
C THR A 3 3.98 29.63 17.50
N ALA A 4 3.40 28.63 16.87
CA ALA A 4 4.05 27.34 16.63
C ALA A 4 5.41 27.50 15.92
N ASN A 5 5.49 28.35 14.91
CA ASN A 5 6.74 28.64 14.20
C ASN A 5 7.80 29.32 15.10
N GLU A 6 7.41 30.23 15.99
CA GLU A 6 8.32 30.86 16.95
C GLU A 6 8.81 29.84 17.99
N ILE A 7 7.96 28.92 18.46
CA ILE A 7 8.34 27.85 19.41
C ILE A 7 9.37 26.92 18.76
N ARG A 8 9.11 26.45 17.52
CA ARG A 8 10.06 25.61 16.78
C ARG A 8 11.41 26.31 16.58
N ALA A 9 11.37 27.58 16.16
CA ALA A 9 12.57 28.39 15.95
C ALA A 9 13.34 28.60 17.27
N ALA A 10 12.66 28.83 18.40
CA ALA A 10 13.28 28.97 19.70
C ALA A 10 14.02 27.71 20.13
N PHE A 11 13.45 26.51 19.91
CA PHE A 11 14.12 25.25 20.23
C PHE A 11 15.40 25.07 19.40
N VAL A 12 15.29 25.22 18.09
CA VAL A 12 16.43 25.06 17.17
C VAL A 12 17.54 26.07 17.50
N ALA A 13 17.20 27.34 17.76
CA ALA A 13 18.16 28.36 18.13
C ALA A 13 18.82 28.07 19.48
N PHE A 14 18.07 27.62 20.49
CA PHE A 14 18.59 27.28 21.81
C PHE A 14 19.64 26.15 21.70
N PHE A 15 19.36 25.07 20.97
CA PHE A 15 20.32 23.98 20.84
C PHE A 15 21.50 24.34 19.91
N ALA A 16 21.32 25.25 18.94
CA ALA A 16 22.42 25.82 18.19
C ALA A 16 23.36 26.64 19.11
N GLU A 17 22.83 27.43 20.07
CA GLU A 17 23.62 28.08 21.11
C GLU A 17 24.42 27.10 21.98
N LYS A 18 23.87 25.89 22.20
CA LYS A 18 24.55 24.78 22.92
C LYS A 18 25.47 23.95 22.00
N GLN A 19 25.83 24.49 20.83
CA GLN A 19 26.75 23.88 19.85
C GLN A 19 26.25 22.58 19.20
N HIS A 20 24.94 22.40 19.11
CA HIS A 20 24.36 21.31 18.31
C HIS A 20 24.35 21.69 16.84
N HIS A 21 24.71 20.73 16.00
CA HIS A 21 24.53 20.86 14.56
C HIS A 21 23.05 20.60 14.20
N ILE A 22 22.43 21.58 13.53
CA ILE A 22 21.03 21.48 13.17
C ILE A 22 20.91 20.67 11.87
N VAL A 23 20.19 19.57 11.93
CA VAL A 23 19.95 18.70 10.78
C VAL A 23 18.50 18.78 10.31
N PRO A 24 18.22 18.55 9.03
CA PRO A 24 16.86 18.50 8.53
C PRO A 24 16.13 17.24 9.00
N SER A 25 14.80 17.32 9.15
CA SER A 25 13.94 16.17 9.44
C SER A 25 14.12 15.02 8.46
N ALA A 26 14.23 13.79 8.91
CA ALA A 26 14.22 12.61 8.05
C ALA A 26 12.83 12.39 7.40
N PRO A 27 12.73 11.67 6.27
CA PRO A 27 11.44 11.25 5.75
C PRO A 27 10.64 10.44 6.77
N MET A 28 9.32 10.61 6.76
CA MET A 28 8.44 9.82 7.64
C MET A 28 8.38 8.34 7.28
N VAL A 29 8.68 7.99 6.03
CA VAL A 29 8.71 6.61 5.55
C VAL A 29 10.14 6.14 5.47
N VAL A 30 10.46 5.12 6.26
CA VAL A 30 11.81 4.56 6.33
C VAL A 30 12.02 3.62 5.14
N LYS A 31 13.07 3.87 4.37
CA LYS A 31 13.50 3.00 3.27
C LYS A 31 14.70 2.20 3.72
N GLY A 32 14.63 0.87 3.59
CA GLY A 32 15.78 -0.01 3.84
C GLY A 32 15.96 -0.52 5.28
N ASP A 33 15.13 -0.15 6.24
CA ASP A 33 15.11 -0.76 7.57
C ASP A 33 14.04 -1.87 7.63
N PRO A 34 14.42 -3.13 7.88
CA PRO A 34 13.45 -4.23 7.94
C PRO A 34 12.57 -4.20 9.20
N THR A 35 12.97 -3.44 10.23
CA THR A 35 12.26 -3.37 11.51
C THR A 35 11.31 -2.20 11.63
N LEU A 36 11.49 -1.15 10.82
CA LEU A 36 10.73 0.08 10.88
C LEU A 36 10.13 0.45 9.50
N MET A 37 8.83 0.61 9.45
CA MET A 37 8.13 1.09 8.27
C MET A 37 8.07 2.62 8.23
N PHE A 38 7.95 3.25 9.39
CA PHE A 38 7.82 4.69 9.56
C PHE A 38 8.78 5.22 10.62
N THR A 39 9.19 6.46 10.46
CA THR A 39 9.92 7.22 11.48
C THR A 39 8.96 7.53 12.63
N ASN A 40 9.02 6.77 13.71
CA ASN A 40 8.15 6.91 14.88
C ASN A 40 8.78 7.69 16.03
N ALA A 41 10.08 7.99 15.95
CA ALA A 41 10.85 8.77 16.92
C ALA A 41 12.02 9.47 16.23
N GLY A 42 12.49 10.58 16.81
CA GLY A 42 13.58 11.38 16.27
C GLY A 42 14.89 10.61 16.07
N MET A 43 15.16 9.65 16.95
CA MET A 43 16.39 8.85 16.92
C MET A 43 16.51 7.89 15.74
N ASN A 44 15.42 7.59 15.04
CA ASN A 44 15.44 6.56 13.98
C ASN A 44 16.50 6.85 12.90
N GLN A 45 16.72 8.12 12.57
CA GLN A 45 17.74 8.51 11.59
C GLN A 45 19.18 8.35 12.11
N PHE A 46 19.38 8.17 13.41
CA PHE A 46 20.70 8.04 14.08
C PHE A 46 20.97 6.64 14.63
N LYS A 47 20.10 5.67 14.34
CA LYS A 47 20.18 4.30 14.87
C LYS A 47 21.57 3.67 14.70
N ASP A 48 22.17 3.82 13.52
CA ASP A 48 23.48 3.25 13.22
C ASP A 48 24.61 3.92 14.00
N ILE A 49 24.52 5.22 14.23
CA ILE A 49 25.47 5.97 15.07
C ILE A 49 25.34 5.51 16.53
N ILE A 50 24.12 5.35 17.03
CA ILE A 50 23.86 4.91 18.40
C ILE A 50 24.41 3.50 18.65
N LEU A 51 24.24 2.61 17.66
CA LEU A 51 24.75 1.22 17.70
C LEU A 51 26.27 1.12 17.46
N GLY A 52 26.93 2.23 17.09
CA GLY A 52 28.36 2.24 16.75
C GLY A 52 28.68 1.62 15.39
N ASN A 53 27.67 1.43 14.52
CA ASN A 53 27.89 0.93 13.16
C ASN A 53 28.50 1.99 12.23
N VAL A 54 28.31 3.28 12.57
CA VAL A 54 28.80 4.44 11.83
C VAL A 54 29.32 5.46 12.82
N GLU A 55 30.46 6.09 12.54
CA GLU A 55 31.01 7.16 13.36
C GLU A 55 30.16 8.45 13.26
N ALA A 56 29.97 9.13 14.39
CA ALA A 56 29.21 10.38 14.43
C ALA A 56 29.98 11.52 13.77
N LYS A 57 29.49 12.05 12.66
CA LYS A 57 30.07 13.25 12.02
C LYS A 57 30.03 14.48 12.94
N TYR A 58 28.97 14.60 13.75
CA TYR A 58 28.76 15.66 14.72
C TYR A 58 28.41 15.04 16.08
N PRO A 59 29.15 15.38 17.15
CA PRO A 59 28.89 14.80 18.47
C PRO A 59 27.59 15.27 19.11
N ARG A 60 27.06 16.44 18.65
CA ARG A 60 25.78 17.02 19.09
C ARG A 60 24.93 17.37 17.91
N VAL A 61 23.68 16.93 17.92
CA VAL A 61 22.71 17.17 16.84
C VAL A 61 21.39 17.59 17.41
N ALA A 62 20.64 18.46 16.71
CA ALA A 62 19.25 18.77 17.05
C ALA A 62 18.42 18.97 15.79
N ASP A 63 17.12 18.67 15.88
CA ASP A 63 16.16 18.89 14.80
C ASP A 63 14.70 19.03 15.28
N ALA A 64 13.81 19.25 14.31
CA ALA A 64 12.38 19.06 14.44
C ALA A 64 11.98 17.92 13.48
N GLN A 65 11.88 16.69 14.00
CA GLN A 65 11.63 15.49 13.23
C GLN A 65 10.14 15.25 13.02
N LYS A 66 9.73 15.09 11.77
CA LYS A 66 8.40 14.58 11.40
C LYS A 66 8.28 13.10 11.79
N CYS A 67 7.35 12.77 12.66
CA CYS A 67 7.09 11.40 13.11
C CYS A 67 5.71 10.92 12.69
N LEU A 68 5.57 9.61 12.45
CA LEU A 68 4.32 8.96 12.08
C LEU A 68 4.07 7.72 12.94
N ARG A 69 2.97 7.75 13.74
CA ARG A 69 2.57 6.66 14.65
C ARG A 69 1.23 6.08 14.26
N VAL A 70 1.24 5.11 13.34
CA VAL A 70 0.03 4.49 12.74
C VAL A 70 0.12 2.98 12.58
N SER A 71 1.15 2.37 13.17
CA SER A 71 1.38 0.92 13.08
C SER A 71 2.33 0.42 14.16
N GLY A 72 2.30 -0.89 14.44
CA GLY A 72 3.21 -1.55 15.37
C GLY A 72 2.91 -1.28 16.84
N LYS A 73 3.98 -1.13 17.65
CA LYS A 73 3.90 -0.87 19.10
C LYS A 73 3.31 0.52 19.39
N HIS A 74 3.57 1.49 18.50
CA HIS A 74 3.09 2.86 18.58
C HIS A 74 2.04 3.10 17.48
N ASN A 75 0.78 2.99 17.81
CA ASN A 75 -0.34 3.17 16.88
C ASN A 75 -1.42 4.02 17.52
N ASP A 76 -1.42 5.30 17.20
CA ASP A 76 -2.33 6.32 17.77
C ASP A 76 -3.55 6.59 16.87
N LEU A 77 -3.73 5.80 15.79
CA LEU A 77 -4.72 6.09 14.74
C LEU A 77 -6.16 6.16 15.25
N GLU A 78 -6.51 5.32 16.21
CA GLU A 78 -7.90 5.24 16.71
C GLU A 78 -8.21 6.39 17.68
N GLU A 79 -7.22 6.88 18.44
CA GLU A 79 -7.34 7.98 19.39
C GLU A 79 -7.45 9.34 18.71
N VAL A 80 -6.89 9.47 17.50
CA VAL A 80 -6.86 10.73 16.75
C VAL A 80 -8.25 11.31 16.52
N GLY A 81 -8.44 12.54 16.98
CA GLY A 81 -9.68 13.30 16.91
C GLY A 81 -10.61 13.07 18.10
N HIS A 82 -10.46 11.96 18.82
CA HIS A 82 -11.27 11.59 19.98
C HIS A 82 -10.70 12.11 21.29
N ASP A 83 -9.39 12.14 21.42
CA ASP A 83 -8.71 12.73 22.56
C ASP A 83 -8.14 14.13 22.24
N THR A 84 -7.30 14.67 23.13
CA THR A 84 -6.82 16.05 23.05
C THR A 84 -5.38 16.20 22.54
N TYR A 85 -4.61 15.10 22.39
CA TYR A 85 -3.16 15.19 22.19
C TYR A 85 -2.52 14.11 21.31
N HIS A 86 -3.25 13.07 20.82
CA HIS A 86 -2.71 12.09 19.89
C HIS A 86 -2.90 12.52 18.43
N HIS A 87 -1.90 12.23 17.62
CA HIS A 87 -1.85 12.57 16.19
C HIS A 87 -1.26 11.42 15.38
N THR A 88 -1.71 11.26 14.12
CA THR A 88 -1.05 10.32 13.20
C THR A 88 0.33 10.83 12.83
N MET A 89 0.45 12.11 12.44
CA MET A 89 1.71 12.82 12.20
C MET A 89 1.87 13.94 13.24
N PHE A 90 3.05 13.98 13.88
CA PHE A 90 3.43 15.03 14.80
C PHE A 90 4.90 15.39 14.61
N GLU A 91 5.29 16.53 15.14
CA GLU A 91 6.69 16.94 15.17
C GLU A 91 7.30 16.60 16.53
N MET A 92 8.46 15.95 16.50
CA MET A 92 9.28 15.70 17.68
C MET A 92 10.48 16.62 17.65
N LEU A 93 10.57 17.55 18.61
CA LEU A 93 11.74 18.36 18.78
C LEU A 93 12.77 17.55 19.56
N GLY A 94 13.91 17.27 18.95
CA GLY A 94 14.91 16.39 19.51
C GLY A 94 16.30 16.99 19.58
N ASN A 95 17.06 16.56 20.60
CA ASN A 95 18.49 16.81 20.70
C ASN A 95 19.22 15.53 21.11
N TRP A 96 20.39 15.31 20.50
CA TRP A 96 21.20 14.12 20.68
C TRP A 96 22.63 14.43 21.04
N SER A 97 23.21 13.58 21.89
CA SER A 97 24.64 13.56 22.18
C SER A 97 25.21 12.14 21.92
N PHE A 98 26.20 12.05 21.09
CA PHE A 98 26.88 10.80 20.76
C PHE A 98 28.20 10.73 21.52
N GLY A 99 28.13 10.48 22.86
CA GLY A 99 29.29 10.35 23.71
C GLY A 99 29.95 11.65 24.17
N ASP A 100 29.32 12.81 23.98
CA ASP A 100 29.89 14.11 24.33
C ASP A 100 29.37 14.64 25.69
N TYR A 101 28.04 14.71 25.88
CA TYR A 101 27.43 15.06 27.17
C TYR A 101 26.40 14.01 27.57
N PHE A 102 25.94 14.04 28.83
CA PHE A 102 25.00 13.05 29.34
C PHE A 102 23.90 13.69 30.23
N LYS A 103 23.44 13.00 31.27
CA LYS A 103 22.26 13.35 32.08
C LYS A 103 22.27 14.76 32.63
N GLU A 104 23.43 15.21 33.17
CA GLU A 104 23.52 16.51 33.86
C GLU A 104 23.19 17.69 32.92
N GLU A 105 23.84 17.69 31.76
CA GLU A 105 23.61 18.72 30.74
C GLU A 105 22.20 18.59 30.17
N ALA A 106 21.75 17.39 29.83
CA ALA A 106 20.44 17.17 29.26
C ALA A 106 19.33 17.70 30.18
N ILE A 107 19.36 17.37 31.46
CA ILE A 107 18.40 17.83 32.47
C ILE A 107 18.52 19.35 32.67
N SER A 108 19.72 19.88 32.78
CA SER A 108 19.94 21.31 32.99
C SER A 108 19.45 22.14 31.79
N TRP A 109 19.70 21.72 30.58
CA TRP A 109 19.25 22.41 29.38
C TRP A 109 17.75 22.25 29.14
N ALA A 110 17.16 21.14 29.53
CA ALA A 110 15.70 20.96 29.46
C ALA A 110 15.01 21.93 30.41
N TRP A 111 15.53 22.09 31.65
CA TRP A 111 15.05 23.08 32.58
C TRP A 111 15.23 24.51 32.06
N GLU A 112 16.46 24.88 31.64
CA GLU A 112 16.79 26.20 31.10
C GLU A 112 15.84 26.57 29.94
N PHE A 113 15.58 25.62 29.04
CA PHE A 113 14.70 25.86 27.90
C PHE A 113 13.25 26.12 28.35
N LEU A 114 12.67 25.19 29.12
CA LEU A 114 11.26 25.27 29.50
C LEU A 114 10.98 26.41 30.49
N HIS A 115 11.82 26.56 31.52
CA HIS A 115 11.59 27.53 32.61
C HIS A 115 12.18 28.90 32.30
N ASP A 116 13.49 28.96 31.97
CA ASP A 116 14.19 30.24 31.85
C ASP A 116 13.92 30.92 30.49
N ARG A 117 13.84 30.15 29.39
CA ARG A 117 13.62 30.71 28.04
C ARG A 117 12.14 30.83 27.68
N LEU A 118 11.34 29.80 27.94
CA LEU A 118 9.91 29.79 27.61
C LEU A 118 9.02 30.36 28.74
N GLY A 119 9.54 30.49 29.96
CA GLY A 119 8.83 31.08 31.08
C GLY A 119 7.74 30.20 31.69
N ILE A 120 7.83 28.89 31.51
CA ILE A 120 6.86 27.96 32.12
C ILE A 120 7.07 27.96 33.64
N PRO A 121 6.01 28.18 34.44
CA PRO A 121 6.15 28.22 35.89
C PRO A 121 6.60 26.89 36.48
N ALA A 122 7.60 26.91 37.36
CA ALA A 122 8.16 25.71 37.99
C ALA A 122 7.11 24.90 38.76
N ASP A 123 6.10 25.57 39.32
CA ASP A 123 5.01 24.93 40.07
C ASP A 123 3.98 24.19 39.19
N ARG A 124 4.13 24.22 37.84
CA ARG A 124 3.36 23.48 36.88
C ARG A 124 4.10 22.26 36.33
N LEU A 125 5.41 22.16 36.60
CA LEU A 125 6.27 21.09 36.07
C LEU A 125 6.47 19.96 37.09
N TYR A 126 6.49 18.73 36.57
CA TYR A 126 6.86 17.51 37.28
C TYR A 126 7.90 16.77 36.46
N ALA A 127 8.83 16.09 37.11
CA ALA A 127 9.76 15.17 36.46
C ALA A 127 9.53 13.74 36.95
N THR A 128 9.59 12.78 36.04
CA THR A 128 9.65 11.36 36.42
C THR A 128 11.06 10.84 36.25
N ILE A 129 11.43 9.83 37.02
CA ILE A 129 12.71 9.12 36.89
C ILE A 129 12.46 7.62 36.96
N PHE A 130 13.34 6.86 36.36
CA PHE A 130 13.23 5.40 36.36
C PHE A 130 13.39 4.82 37.77
N GLU A 131 12.39 4.04 38.22
CA GLU A 131 12.39 3.42 39.55
C GLU A 131 13.30 2.20 39.70
N GLY A 132 13.80 1.65 38.54
CA GLY A 132 14.53 0.42 38.45
C GLY A 132 13.67 -0.74 37.93
N ALA A 133 14.31 -1.85 37.60
CA ALA A 133 13.66 -3.09 37.19
C ALA A 133 14.50 -4.30 37.62
N GLU A 134 14.07 -4.98 38.68
CA GLU A 134 14.76 -6.16 39.20
C GLU A 134 14.90 -7.28 38.17
N SER A 135 13.88 -7.43 37.29
CA SER A 135 13.90 -8.43 36.21
C SER A 135 15.01 -8.25 35.21
N ASP A 136 15.49 -7.02 35.01
CA ASP A 136 16.57 -6.68 34.10
C ASP A 136 17.89 -6.37 34.86
N GLY A 137 17.89 -6.48 36.18
CA GLY A 137 19.04 -6.13 37.02
C GLY A 137 19.38 -4.65 37.04
N LEU A 138 18.39 -3.78 36.82
CA LEU A 138 18.55 -2.34 36.72
C LEU A 138 18.12 -1.65 38.01
N GLU A 139 18.98 -0.73 38.51
CA GLU A 139 18.73 0.04 39.67
C GLU A 139 17.93 1.34 39.36
N ARG A 140 17.38 1.94 40.43
CA ARG A 140 16.73 3.27 40.37
C ARG A 140 17.72 4.32 39.89
N ASP A 141 17.28 5.23 39.02
CA ASP A 141 18.11 6.32 38.50
C ASP A 141 18.26 7.49 39.51
N ASN A 142 19.10 7.24 40.53
CA ASN A 142 19.43 8.21 41.58
C ASN A 142 20.20 9.43 41.04
N GLU A 143 20.93 9.26 39.93
CA GLU A 143 21.68 10.32 39.26
C GLU A 143 20.72 11.36 38.70
N ALA A 144 19.72 10.95 37.91
CA ALA A 144 18.67 11.84 37.40
C ALA A 144 17.89 12.53 38.53
N ALA A 145 17.55 11.78 39.60
CA ALA A 145 16.90 12.37 40.79
C ALA A 145 17.73 13.50 41.41
N SER A 146 19.05 13.29 41.51
CA SER A 146 19.94 14.31 42.06
C SER A 146 20.05 15.56 41.20
N TYR A 147 20.07 15.39 39.87
CA TYR A 147 20.12 16.52 38.95
C TYR A 147 18.81 17.32 38.95
N TRP A 148 17.65 16.65 38.94
CA TRP A 148 16.35 17.31 39.07
C TRP A 148 16.17 18.02 40.42
N GLY A 149 16.73 17.46 41.50
CA GLY A 149 16.69 18.07 42.85
C GLY A 149 17.34 19.45 42.96
N ARG A 150 18.11 19.87 41.93
CA ARG A 150 18.64 21.24 41.85
C ARG A 150 17.59 22.28 41.41
N PHE A 151 16.53 21.81 40.76
CA PHE A 151 15.53 22.66 40.11
C PHE A 151 14.12 22.48 40.66
N LEU A 152 13.76 21.26 41.03
CA LEU A 152 12.44 20.89 41.51
C LEU A 152 12.49 20.39 42.96
N PRO A 153 11.51 20.74 43.79
CA PRO A 153 11.37 20.12 45.11
C PRO A 153 11.02 18.64 44.98
N GLN A 154 11.37 17.84 46.00
CA GLN A 154 11.28 16.38 45.99
C GLN A 154 9.86 15.86 45.70
N GLU A 155 8.83 16.57 46.10
CA GLU A 155 7.43 16.21 45.84
C GLU A 155 7.04 16.32 44.37
N ARG A 156 7.86 16.94 43.52
CA ARG A 156 7.67 17.06 42.08
C ARG A 156 8.55 16.15 41.26
N ILE A 157 9.36 15.30 41.91
CA ILE A 157 10.19 14.29 41.30
C ILE A 157 9.54 12.92 41.66
N LEU A 158 9.01 12.19 40.65
CA LEU A 158 8.28 10.98 40.85
C LEU A 158 9.06 9.78 40.31
N ASP A 159 8.92 8.64 40.95
CA ASP A 159 9.42 7.37 40.43
C ASP A 159 8.43 6.85 39.39
N GLY A 160 8.93 6.43 38.22
CA GLY A 160 8.15 5.85 37.17
C GLY A 160 8.63 4.43 36.84
N ASN A 161 7.69 3.58 36.52
CA ASN A 161 7.93 2.16 36.25
C ASN A 161 8.65 1.95 34.91
N LYS A 162 9.02 0.70 34.61
CA LYS A 162 9.70 0.32 33.36
C LYS A 162 8.89 0.69 32.11
N LYS A 163 7.57 0.61 32.16
CA LYS A 163 6.72 0.91 31.00
C LYS A 163 6.82 2.39 30.62
N ASP A 164 6.88 3.27 31.61
CA ASP A 164 6.85 4.71 31.42
C ASP A 164 8.27 5.30 31.35
N ASN A 165 9.20 4.83 32.18
CA ASN A 165 10.54 5.44 32.31
C ASN A 165 11.71 4.55 31.87
N PHE A 166 11.48 3.54 31.04
CA PHE A 166 12.53 2.80 30.34
C PHE A 166 12.20 2.70 28.86
N TRP A 167 12.84 3.51 28.06
CA TRP A 167 12.56 3.58 26.63
C TRP A 167 13.26 2.46 25.86
N GLU A 168 12.53 1.81 24.95
CA GLU A 168 13.03 0.75 24.06
C GLU A 168 12.57 1.04 22.64
N MET A 169 13.49 0.99 21.67
CA MET A 169 13.19 1.22 20.26
C MET A 169 12.18 0.20 19.71
N GLY A 170 12.27 -1.05 20.14
CA GLY A 170 11.44 -2.16 19.74
C GLY A 170 11.64 -3.37 20.65
N GLU A 171 11.45 -4.57 20.13
CA GLU A 171 11.77 -5.81 20.86
C GLU A 171 13.27 -6.00 21.01
N THR A 172 14.06 -5.45 20.10
CA THR A 172 15.52 -5.41 20.10
C THR A 172 16.02 -4.02 19.71
N GLY A 173 17.23 -3.68 20.09
CA GLY A 173 17.88 -2.42 19.73
C GLY A 173 18.22 -1.51 20.91
N PRO A 174 18.64 -0.27 20.65
CA PRO A 174 19.05 0.67 21.68
C PRO A 174 17.94 0.92 22.69
N CYS A 175 18.32 1.01 23.97
CA CYS A 175 17.40 1.27 25.07
C CYS A 175 18.11 1.88 26.27
N GLY A 176 17.32 2.42 27.20
CA GLY A 176 17.84 2.99 28.43
C GLY A 176 16.78 3.62 29.32
N PRO A 177 17.13 3.91 30.57
CA PRO A 177 16.26 4.65 31.46
C PRO A 177 15.97 6.03 30.89
N CYS A 178 14.81 6.57 31.17
CA CYS A 178 14.45 7.92 30.76
C CYS A 178 13.82 8.74 31.89
N SER A 179 13.80 10.04 31.69
CA SER A 179 13.14 11.00 32.55
C SER A 179 12.18 11.85 31.76
N GLU A 180 10.90 11.81 32.12
CA GLU A 180 9.85 12.57 31.45
C GLU A 180 9.57 13.87 32.20
N ILE A 181 9.27 14.91 31.43
CA ILE A 181 8.82 16.20 31.98
C ILE A 181 7.33 16.33 31.66
N HIS A 182 6.54 16.46 32.73
CA HIS A 182 5.09 16.63 32.64
C HIS A 182 4.70 18.06 33.01
N ILE A 183 3.65 18.55 32.37
CA ILE A 183 3.07 19.85 32.68
C ILE A 183 1.62 19.72 33.16
N ASP A 184 1.25 20.45 34.21
CA ASP A 184 -0.12 20.56 34.71
C ASP A 184 -0.80 21.81 34.13
N LEU A 185 -1.64 21.63 33.15
CA LEU A 185 -2.36 22.69 32.41
C LEU A 185 -3.69 23.08 33.06
N ARG A 186 -4.08 22.41 34.12
CA ARG A 186 -5.33 22.69 34.84
C ARG A 186 -5.35 24.09 35.44
N SER A 187 -6.55 24.61 35.73
CA SER A 187 -6.72 25.85 36.46
C SER A 187 -6.17 25.73 37.88
N ASP A 188 -5.89 26.84 38.52
CA ASP A 188 -5.40 26.83 39.90
C ASP A 188 -6.44 26.26 40.87
N GLU A 189 -7.73 26.44 40.59
CA GLU A 189 -8.83 25.85 41.36
C GLU A 189 -8.82 24.31 41.25
N GLU A 190 -8.65 23.77 40.04
CA GLU A 190 -8.56 22.31 39.80
C GLU A 190 -7.32 21.73 40.51
N ARG A 191 -6.20 22.46 40.47
CA ARG A 191 -4.93 22.04 41.10
C ARG A 191 -5.01 22.07 42.65
N MET A 192 -5.81 22.97 43.22
CA MET A 192 -6.07 22.99 44.65
C MET A 192 -6.96 21.82 45.11
N GLN A 193 -7.85 21.35 44.25
CA GLN A 193 -8.73 20.23 44.57
C GLN A 193 -8.02 18.87 44.53
N GLN A 194 -7.11 18.69 43.56
CA GLN A 194 -6.33 17.48 43.40
C GLN A 194 -4.92 17.82 42.95
N SER A 195 -3.91 17.26 43.63
CA SER A 195 -2.51 17.47 43.26
C SER A 195 -2.21 16.89 41.88
N GLY A 196 -1.48 17.67 41.04
CA GLY A 196 -0.99 17.14 39.74
C GLY A 196 -0.08 15.95 39.90
N ARG A 197 0.62 15.77 41.01
CA ARG A 197 1.42 14.62 41.34
C ARG A 197 0.67 13.28 41.20
N GLU A 198 -0.62 13.26 41.58
CA GLU A 198 -1.44 12.07 41.56
C GLU A 198 -1.93 11.70 40.14
N LEU A 199 -1.77 12.64 39.19
CA LEU A 199 -2.27 12.55 37.82
C LEU A 199 -1.16 12.31 36.78
N VAL A 200 0.11 12.45 37.18
CA VAL A 200 1.27 12.12 36.32
C VAL A 200 1.21 10.63 35.97
N ASN A 201 1.36 10.27 34.68
CA ASN A 201 1.26 8.91 34.12
C ASN A 201 -0.08 8.21 34.45
N ARG A 202 -1.19 8.98 34.45
CA ARG A 202 -2.57 8.49 34.66
C ARG A 202 -3.51 8.82 33.49
N ASP A 203 -2.98 9.04 32.31
CA ASP A 203 -3.74 9.40 31.10
C ASP A 203 -4.70 10.59 31.29
N HIS A 204 -4.29 11.53 32.17
CA HIS A 204 -5.10 12.72 32.44
C HIS A 204 -4.90 13.76 31.32
N PRO A 205 -5.98 14.24 30.66
CA PRO A 205 -5.85 15.08 29.44
C PRO A 205 -5.21 16.46 29.67
N GLN A 206 -5.05 16.89 30.93
CA GLN A 206 -4.49 18.19 31.29
C GLN A 206 -3.21 18.08 32.16
N VAL A 207 -2.73 16.87 32.47
CA VAL A 207 -1.44 16.63 33.12
C VAL A 207 -0.66 15.71 32.20
N VAL A 208 0.04 16.30 31.23
CA VAL A 208 0.59 15.60 30.08
C VAL A 208 2.10 15.64 30.07
N GLU A 209 2.70 14.54 29.60
CA GLU A 209 4.10 14.49 29.23
C GLU A 209 4.34 15.42 28.04
N ILE A 210 5.32 16.30 28.14
CA ILE A 210 5.75 17.20 27.05
C ILE A 210 7.13 16.85 26.50
N TRP A 211 8.01 16.26 27.30
CA TRP A 211 9.39 15.98 26.91
C TRP A 211 9.89 14.70 27.57
N ASN A 212 10.45 13.79 26.78
CA ASN A 212 11.14 12.59 27.29
C ASN A 212 12.64 12.72 27.05
N LEU A 213 13.44 12.59 28.10
CA LEU A 213 14.91 12.61 28.10
C LEU A 213 15.40 11.15 28.25
N VAL A 214 15.82 10.53 27.17
CA VAL A 214 16.28 9.14 27.17
C VAL A 214 17.79 9.08 27.35
N PHE A 215 18.24 8.30 28.33
CA PHE A 215 19.64 8.08 28.68
C PHE A 215 20.07 6.70 28.15
N MET A 216 20.32 6.61 26.85
CA MET A 216 20.64 5.35 26.20
C MET A 216 22.01 4.84 26.64
N GLN A 217 22.03 3.65 27.20
CA GLN A 217 23.24 2.99 27.69
C GLN A 217 23.32 1.53 27.24
N TYR A 218 22.19 0.94 26.80
CA TYR A 218 22.06 -0.47 26.55
C TYR A 218 21.54 -0.76 25.14
N ASN A 219 21.84 -1.96 24.67
CA ASN A 219 21.24 -2.58 23.51
C ASN A 219 20.49 -3.84 23.96
N ARG A 220 19.20 -3.95 23.67
CA ARG A 220 18.37 -5.14 23.93
C ARG A 220 18.69 -6.18 22.87
N MET A 221 19.22 -7.32 23.29
CA MET A 221 19.55 -8.44 22.42
C MET A 221 18.32 -9.31 22.12
N ALA A 222 18.40 -10.18 21.11
CA ALA A 222 17.29 -11.05 20.71
C ALA A 222 16.87 -12.06 21.80
N ASP A 223 17.80 -12.43 22.70
CA ASP A 223 17.54 -13.29 23.86
C ASP A 223 16.91 -12.53 25.04
N GLY A 224 16.67 -11.22 24.89
CA GLY A 224 16.13 -10.34 25.93
C GLY A 224 17.19 -9.78 26.89
N SER A 225 18.45 -10.16 26.80
CA SER A 225 19.54 -9.61 27.62
C SER A 225 19.89 -8.17 27.24
N LEU A 226 20.60 -7.48 28.14
CA LEU A 226 21.09 -6.12 27.90
C LEU A 226 22.60 -6.14 27.75
N SER A 227 23.12 -5.61 26.64
CA SER A 227 24.54 -5.31 26.44
C SER A 227 24.77 -3.79 26.52
N LEU A 228 25.96 -3.36 26.92
CA LEU A 228 26.28 -1.93 26.91
C LEU A 228 26.50 -1.43 25.49
N LEU A 229 26.02 -0.22 25.22
CA LEU A 229 26.36 0.51 23.98
C LEU A 229 27.83 0.95 24.01
N PRO A 230 28.48 1.16 22.85
CA PRO A 230 29.86 1.64 22.76
C PRO A 230 30.08 2.99 23.48
N HIS A 231 29.09 3.86 23.41
CA HIS A 231 29.05 5.17 24.04
C HIS A 231 27.71 5.40 24.73
N LYS A 232 27.70 6.23 25.79
CA LYS A 232 26.48 6.74 26.38
C LYS A 232 25.90 7.80 25.44
N VAL A 233 24.61 7.70 25.14
CA VAL A 233 23.92 8.56 24.18
C VAL A 233 22.77 9.27 24.87
N ILE A 234 22.64 10.58 24.62
CA ILE A 234 21.42 11.31 24.90
C ILE A 234 20.53 11.28 23.66
N ASP A 235 19.31 10.85 23.86
CA ASP A 235 18.22 10.96 22.91
C ASP A 235 17.04 11.64 23.60
N THR A 236 16.56 12.75 23.04
CA THR A 236 15.40 13.41 23.61
C THR A 236 14.31 13.61 22.60
N GLY A 237 13.07 13.53 23.03
CA GLY A 237 11.90 13.76 22.21
C GLY A 237 10.87 14.62 22.94
N MET A 238 10.69 15.85 22.49
CA MET A 238 9.65 16.77 23.00
C MET A 238 8.51 16.84 21.98
N GLY A 239 7.28 16.57 22.44
CA GLY A 239 6.08 16.69 21.62
C GLY A 239 5.82 18.15 21.26
N PHE A 240 6.06 18.53 20.01
CA PHE A 240 5.93 19.92 19.57
C PHE A 240 4.50 20.45 19.75
N GLU A 241 3.50 19.70 19.33
CA GLU A 241 2.09 20.08 19.46
C GLU A 241 1.66 20.21 20.92
N ARG A 242 2.16 19.32 21.81
CA ARG A 242 1.94 19.42 23.26
C ARG A 242 2.61 20.66 23.87
N LEU A 243 3.83 20.99 23.43
CA LEU A 243 4.48 22.21 23.84
C LEU A 243 3.72 23.46 23.36
N CYS A 244 3.24 23.48 22.12
CA CYS A 244 2.39 24.55 21.60
C CYS A 244 1.11 24.70 22.43
N MET A 245 0.45 23.60 22.80
CA MET A 245 -0.72 23.59 23.66
C MET A 245 -0.41 24.26 25.01
N ALA A 246 0.71 23.90 25.62
CA ALA A 246 1.15 24.48 26.89
C ALA A 246 1.45 25.99 26.77
N MET A 247 2.23 26.39 25.78
CA MET A 247 2.66 27.77 25.56
C MET A 247 1.53 28.71 25.15
N GLN A 248 0.51 28.17 24.50
CA GLN A 248 -0.67 28.92 24.06
C GLN A 248 -1.81 28.87 25.08
N GLY A 249 -1.62 28.25 26.24
CA GLY A 249 -2.62 28.12 27.29
C GLY A 249 -3.90 27.41 26.83
N LYS A 250 -3.77 26.41 25.95
CA LYS A 250 -4.87 25.62 25.41
C LYS A 250 -5.06 24.33 26.21
N ARG A 251 -6.23 23.71 26.07
CA ARG A 251 -6.56 22.43 26.69
C ARG A 251 -6.55 21.24 25.72
N SER A 252 -6.33 21.52 24.42
CA SER A 252 -6.20 20.53 23.37
C SER A 252 -5.19 21.01 22.33
N ASN A 253 -4.40 20.11 21.77
CA ASN A 253 -3.53 20.39 20.62
C ASN A 253 -4.34 20.96 19.44
N TYR A 254 -5.58 20.47 19.28
CA TYR A 254 -6.49 20.92 18.20
C TYR A 254 -6.92 22.39 18.34
N ASP A 255 -6.78 23.00 19.53
CA ASP A 255 -7.11 24.41 19.79
C ASP A 255 -5.93 25.38 19.55
N THR A 256 -4.77 24.83 19.18
CA THR A 256 -3.56 25.62 18.89
C THR A 256 -3.56 26.15 17.45
N ASP A 257 -2.66 27.07 17.17
CA ASP A 257 -2.43 27.58 15.81
C ASP A 257 -1.85 26.55 14.83
N VAL A 258 -1.46 25.37 15.30
CA VAL A 258 -1.07 24.24 14.46
C VAL A 258 -2.30 23.66 13.72
N PHE A 259 -3.45 23.55 14.38
CA PHE A 259 -4.64 22.87 13.86
C PHE A 259 -5.79 23.81 13.54
N GLN A 260 -5.97 24.90 14.26
CA GLN A 260 -7.13 25.80 14.11
C GLN A 260 -7.30 26.37 12.69
N PRO A 261 -6.23 26.73 11.95
CA PRO A 261 -6.39 27.13 10.55
C PRO A 261 -7.00 26.04 9.68
N LEU A 262 -6.56 24.79 9.84
CA LEU A 262 -7.09 23.64 9.07
C LEU A 262 -8.54 23.31 9.50
N ILE A 263 -8.81 23.26 10.80
CA ILE A 263 -10.16 23.02 11.35
C ILE A 263 -11.12 24.09 10.85
N GLY A 264 -10.70 25.36 10.86
CA GLY A 264 -11.48 26.49 10.34
C GLY A 264 -11.78 26.35 8.85
N ALA A 265 -10.79 25.92 8.04
CA ALA A 265 -10.99 25.68 6.63
C ALA A 265 -11.94 24.49 6.37
N VAL A 266 -11.87 23.42 7.18
CA VAL A 266 -12.83 22.30 7.11
C VAL A 266 -14.24 22.76 7.47
N ALA A 267 -14.38 23.58 8.51
CA ALA A 267 -15.67 24.15 8.92
C ALA A 267 -16.27 25.03 7.82
N GLU A 268 -15.46 25.87 7.18
CA GLU A 268 -15.89 26.70 6.05
C GLU A 268 -16.35 25.84 4.85
N LEU A 269 -15.55 24.85 4.46
CA LEU A 269 -15.88 23.95 3.35
C LEU A 269 -17.14 23.11 3.62
N SER A 270 -17.37 22.68 4.86
CA SER A 270 -18.54 21.88 5.23
C SER A 270 -19.79 22.71 5.50
N GLY A 271 -19.61 23.98 5.84
CA GLY A 271 -20.69 24.86 6.32
C GLY A 271 -21.15 24.54 7.74
N ILE A 272 -20.41 23.69 8.48
CA ILE A 272 -20.71 23.28 9.86
C ILE A 272 -19.72 23.97 10.80
N PRO A 273 -20.19 24.73 11.79
CA PRO A 273 -19.28 25.41 12.72
C PRO A 273 -18.66 24.42 13.73
N TYR A 274 -17.35 24.57 13.99
CA TYR A 274 -16.64 23.83 15.03
C TYR A 274 -17.08 24.23 16.43
N GLY A 275 -17.10 23.29 17.37
CA GLY A 275 -17.45 23.52 18.77
C GLY A 275 -18.94 23.43 19.10
N LYS A 276 -19.77 22.87 18.21
CA LYS A 276 -21.22 22.74 18.43
C LYS A 276 -21.68 21.30 18.64
N GLU A 277 -21.10 20.37 17.93
CA GLU A 277 -21.50 18.96 17.97
C GLU A 277 -20.25 18.07 17.94
N GLU A 278 -20.11 17.21 18.92
CA GLU A 278 -18.92 16.40 19.11
C GLU A 278 -18.58 15.52 17.90
N SER A 279 -19.58 14.95 17.23
CA SER A 279 -19.38 14.09 16.06
C SER A 279 -18.78 14.82 14.89
N SER A 280 -19.23 16.05 14.61
CA SER A 280 -18.67 16.91 13.58
C SER A 280 -17.30 17.50 13.99
N ASP A 281 -17.12 17.80 15.28
CA ASP A 281 -15.85 18.30 15.80
C ASP A 281 -14.75 17.23 15.70
N VAL A 282 -15.04 16.00 16.09
CA VAL A 282 -14.14 14.84 15.89
C VAL A 282 -13.81 14.68 14.41
N ALA A 283 -14.81 14.74 13.52
CA ALA A 283 -14.58 14.63 12.08
C ALA A 283 -13.64 15.72 11.55
N MET A 284 -13.81 16.97 12.00
CA MET A 284 -12.92 18.07 11.61
C MET A 284 -11.48 17.89 12.11
N ARG A 285 -11.31 17.41 13.36
CA ARG A 285 -10.00 17.08 13.93
C ARG A 285 -9.30 15.95 13.14
N VAL A 286 -10.03 14.87 12.84
CA VAL A 286 -9.53 13.74 12.03
C VAL A 286 -9.10 14.22 10.64
N VAL A 287 -9.92 15.03 9.96
CA VAL A 287 -9.57 15.55 8.63
C VAL A 287 -8.33 16.44 8.70
N ALA A 288 -8.26 17.36 9.67
CA ALA A 288 -7.13 18.28 9.85
C ALA A 288 -5.81 17.53 10.12
N ASP A 289 -5.84 16.51 11.01
CA ASP A 289 -4.69 15.66 11.28
C ASP A 289 -4.26 14.87 10.03
N HIS A 290 -5.19 14.23 9.37
CA HIS A 290 -4.88 13.33 8.25
C HIS A 290 -4.41 14.06 7.00
N VAL A 291 -4.87 15.30 6.75
CA VAL A 291 -4.36 16.14 5.65
C VAL A 291 -2.86 16.41 5.85
N ARG A 292 -2.42 16.70 7.08
CA ARG A 292 -0.99 16.86 7.40
C ARG A 292 -0.22 15.60 7.06
N THR A 293 -0.67 14.48 7.57
CA THR A 293 -0.04 13.17 7.36
C THR A 293 0.09 12.82 5.88
N ILE A 294 -0.98 12.94 5.12
CA ILE A 294 -1.02 12.58 3.70
C ILE A 294 -0.12 13.52 2.89
N ALA A 295 -0.21 14.82 3.13
CA ALA A 295 0.59 15.80 2.42
C ALA A 295 2.09 15.57 2.63
N PHE A 296 2.54 15.36 3.88
CA PHE A 296 3.94 15.09 4.17
C PHE A 296 4.40 13.72 3.68
N ALA A 297 3.57 12.68 3.74
CA ALA A 297 3.91 11.38 3.17
C ALA A 297 4.14 11.47 1.65
N ILE A 298 3.28 12.18 0.93
CA ILE A 298 3.45 12.42 -0.52
C ILE A 298 4.72 13.23 -0.78
N THR A 299 4.98 14.27 0.02
CA THR A 299 6.17 15.10 -0.05
C THR A 299 7.45 14.27 0.13
N ASP A 300 7.44 13.32 1.07
CA ASP A 300 8.56 12.39 1.32
C ASP A 300 8.63 11.24 0.28
N GLY A 301 7.83 11.30 -0.78
CA GLY A 301 7.84 10.34 -1.89
C GLY A 301 7.00 9.09 -1.71
N GLN A 302 6.19 9.03 -0.64
CA GLN A 302 5.29 7.89 -0.42
C GLN A 302 3.88 8.20 -0.92
N LEU A 303 3.55 7.63 -2.06
CA LEU A 303 2.19 7.72 -2.62
C LEU A 303 1.25 6.68 -1.99
N PRO A 304 -0.05 6.99 -1.87
CA PRO A 304 -1.06 6.00 -1.53
C PRO A 304 -1.03 4.81 -2.51
N SER A 305 -1.03 3.58 -1.98
CA SER A 305 -0.96 2.38 -2.82
C SER A 305 -1.65 1.18 -2.14
N ASN A 306 -1.60 -0.02 -2.76
CA ASN A 306 -2.21 -1.23 -2.23
C ASN A 306 -1.27 -2.07 -1.34
N ALA A 307 -0.04 -1.61 -1.10
CA ALA A 307 0.96 -2.40 -0.37
C ALA A 307 1.84 -1.55 0.55
N LYS A 308 2.39 -2.18 1.58
CA LYS A 308 3.38 -1.62 2.51
C LYS A 308 2.95 -0.24 3.07
N ALA A 309 3.90 0.70 3.17
CA ALA A 309 3.65 2.06 3.67
C ALA A 309 2.54 2.79 2.89
N GLY A 310 2.50 2.66 1.56
CA GLY A 310 1.46 3.29 0.74
C GLY A 310 0.05 2.82 1.05
N TYR A 311 -0.13 1.56 1.48
CA TYR A 311 -1.42 1.06 1.95
C TYR A 311 -1.88 1.76 3.24
N VAL A 312 -0.96 2.00 4.17
CA VAL A 312 -1.27 2.72 5.42
C VAL A 312 -1.66 4.16 5.12
N ILE A 313 -0.92 4.86 4.25
CA ILE A 313 -1.25 6.23 3.85
C ILE A 313 -2.62 6.29 3.13
N ARG A 314 -2.92 5.32 2.25
CA ARG A 314 -4.23 5.19 1.61
C ARG A 314 -5.35 4.96 2.64
N ARG A 315 -5.11 4.15 3.67
CA ARG A 315 -6.08 3.91 4.76
C ARG A 315 -6.37 5.18 5.54
N ILE A 316 -5.35 5.99 5.85
CA ILE A 316 -5.50 7.28 6.53
C ILE A 316 -6.34 8.24 5.68
N LEU A 317 -6.04 8.35 4.38
CA LEU A 317 -6.81 9.17 3.45
C LEU A 317 -8.28 8.74 3.42
N ARG A 318 -8.55 7.46 3.26
CA ARG A 318 -9.91 6.91 3.23
C ARG A 318 -10.67 7.13 4.53
N ARG A 319 -9.96 7.05 5.69
CA ARG A 319 -10.55 7.38 7.00
C ARG A 319 -11.03 8.83 7.02
N ALA A 320 -10.22 9.79 6.60
CA ALA A 320 -10.60 11.19 6.56
C ALA A 320 -11.76 11.46 5.58
N VAL A 321 -11.73 10.89 4.37
CA VAL A 321 -12.83 11.02 3.40
C VAL A 321 -14.13 10.47 3.96
N ARG A 322 -14.08 9.33 4.67
CA ARG A 322 -15.25 8.76 5.34
C ARG A 322 -15.83 9.69 6.41
N TYR A 323 -14.98 10.25 7.29
CA TYR A 323 -15.45 11.21 8.28
C TYR A 323 -16.07 12.43 7.63
N GLY A 324 -15.49 12.94 6.53
CA GLY A 324 -16.07 13.99 5.71
C GLY A 324 -17.42 13.62 5.12
N TYR A 325 -17.55 12.41 4.61
CA TYR A 325 -18.80 11.90 4.02
C TYR A 325 -19.90 11.71 5.06
N THR A 326 -19.57 11.06 6.20
CA THR A 326 -20.55 10.66 7.20
C THR A 326 -21.01 11.83 8.07
N PHE A 327 -20.07 12.64 8.57
CA PHE A 327 -20.36 13.64 9.60
C PHE A 327 -20.33 15.08 9.09
N LEU A 328 -19.68 15.36 7.96
CA LEU A 328 -19.56 16.70 7.40
C LEU A 328 -20.34 16.87 6.08
N GLY A 329 -21.11 15.86 5.66
CA GLY A 329 -21.96 15.92 4.47
C GLY A 329 -21.21 16.07 3.15
N ARG A 330 -19.89 15.82 3.12
CA ARG A 330 -19.06 16.00 1.91
C ARG A 330 -19.24 14.83 0.97
N ARG A 331 -19.84 15.06 -0.21
CA ARG A 331 -20.09 14.05 -1.24
C ARG A 331 -19.10 14.11 -2.41
N GLU A 332 -18.31 15.19 -2.47
CA GLU A 332 -17.29 15.45 -3.47
C GLU A 332 -15.92 15.57 -2.79
N ALA A 333 -14.84 15.38 -3.55
CA ALA A 333 -13.49 15.56 -3.06
C ALA A 333 -13.27 16.97 -2.51
N PHE A 334 -12.69 17.10 -1.34
CA PHE A 334 -12.52 18.38 -0.63
C PHE A 334 -11.19 18.53 0.11
N MET A 335 -10.55 17.41 0.50
CA MET A 335 -9.32 17.44 1.31
C MET A 335 -8.18 18.14 0.58
N TYR A 336 -8.06 17.95 -0.74
CA TYR A 336 -7.05 18.63 -1.55
C TYR A 336 -7.12 20.15 -1.47
N ALA A 337 -8.32 20.70 -1.21
CA ALA A 337 -8.55 22.14 -1.07
C ALA A 337 -8.00 22.71 0.27
N LEU A 338 -7.67 21.86 1.25
CA LEU A 338 -7.08 22.23 2.51
C LEU A 338 -5.55 22.43 2.42
N LEU A 339 -4.91 21.95 1.36
CA LEU A 339 -3.46 22.04 1.20
C LEU A 339 -2.91 23.46 1.20
N PRO A 340 -3.54 24.47 0.58
CA PRO A 340 -3.07 25.85 0.68
C PRO A 340 -2.97 26.35 2.13
N THR A 341 -3.96 26.04 2.97
CA THR A 341 -3.97 26.40 4.41
C THR A 341 -2.84 25.69 5.16
N LEU A 342 -2.57 24.42 4.84
CA LEU A 342 -1.43 23.70 5.42
C LEU A 342 -0.09 24.32 5.00
N ILE A 343 0.06 24.70 3.74
CA ILE A 343 1.27 25.36 3.23
C ILE A 343 1.48 26.72 3.93
N GLU A 344 0.43 27.49 4.14
CA GLU A 344 0.52 28.78 4.86
C GLU A 344 1.04 28.60 6.29
N SER A 345 0.59 27.57 6.99
CA SER A 345 1.00 27.31 8.38
C SER A 345 2.38 26.65 8.50
N MET A 346 2.73 25.70 7.61
CA MET A 346 3.92 24.85 7.76
C MET A 346 4.95 25.00 6.63
N GLY A 347 4.62 25.64 5.51
CA GLY A 347 5.51 25.76 4.34
C GLY A 347 6.77 26.58 4.61
N GLY A 348 6.77 27.45 5.60
CA GLY A 348 7.98 28.18 6.03
C GLY A 348 9.03 27.27 6.67
N ALA A 349 8.60 26.27 7.44
CA ALA A 349 9.48 25.26 8.05
C ALA A 349 9.82 24.11 7.08
N TYR A 350 8.91 23.82 6.16
CA TYR A 350 9.00 22.70 5.22
C TYR A 350 8.75 23.15 3.78
N PRO A 351 9.75 23.80 3.14
CA PRO A 351 9.61 24.37 1.80
C PRO A 351 9.27 23.34 0.71
N GLU A 352 9.53 22.08 0.96
CA GLU A 352 9.16 20.97 0.08
C GLU A 352 7.64 20.85 -0.12
N LEU A 353 6.80 21.26 0.83
CA LEU A 353 5.35 21.34 0.65
C LEU A 353 4.96 22.34 -0.44
N ILE A 354 5.68 23.48 -0.48
CA ILE A 354 5.45 24.51 -1.50
C ILE A 354 5.86 24.00 -2.86
N ALA A 355 7.05 23.40 -2.93
CA ALA A 355 7.63 22.90 -4.18
C ALA A 355 6.77 21.79 -4.84
N GLN A 356 6.01 21.03 -4.05
CA GLN A 356 5.25 19.89 -4.54
C GLN A 356 3.74 20.07 -4.45
N LYS A 357 3.27 21.30 -4.23
CA LYS A 357 1.85 21.65 -4.06
C LYS A 357 0.94 20.98 -5.09
N ASP A 358 1.25 21.12 -6.37
CA ASP A 358 0.39 20.64 -7.44
C ASP A 358 0.29 19.11 -7.47
N LEU A 359 1.41 18.42 -7.19
CA LEU A 359 1.42 16.97 -7.06
C LEU A 359 0.55 16.50 -5.90
N ILE A 360 0.74 17.10 -4.70
CA ILE A 360 0.01 16.73 -3.50
C ILE A 360 -1.47 16.91 -3.71
N GLN A 361 -1.91 18.10 -4.20
CA GLN A 361 -3.31 18.37 -4.45
C GLN A 361 -3.94 17.36 -5.41
N LYS A 362 -3.23 17.04 -6.47
CA LYS A 362 -3.75 16.13 -7.50
C LYS A 362 -3.84 14.70 -7.01
N VAL A 363 -2.80 14.18 -6.33
CA VAL A 363 -2.83 12.83 -5.76
C VAL A 363 -3.96 12.71 -4.73
N MET A 364 -4.10 13.69 -3.84
CA MET A 364 -5.17 13.69 -2.85
C MET A 364 -6.54 13.67 -3.53
N ARG A 365 -6.78 14.57 -4.48
CA ARG A 365 -8.05 14.67 -5.18
C ARG A 365 -8.44 13.38 -5.89
N GLU A 366 -7.52 12.79 -6.65
CA GLU A 366 -7.79 11.57 -7.42
C GLU A 366 -8.06 10.36 -6.51
N GLU A 367 -7.32 10.22 -5.40
CA GLU A 367 -7.58 9.17 -4.41
C GLU A 367 -8.93 9.37 -3.69
N GLU A 368 -9.31 10.61 -3.38
CA GLU A 368 -10.62 10.95 -2.82
C GLU A 368 -11.74 10.58 -3.80
N GLU A 369 -11.68 11.07 -5.05
CA GLU A 369 -12.68 10.79 -6.10
C GLU A 369 -12.80 9.28 -6.36
N SER A 370 -11.67 8.56 -6.37
CA SER A 370 -11.65 7.11 -6.54
C SER A 370 -12.32 6.39 -5.37
N PHE A 371 -12.07 6.84 -4.15
CA PHE A 371 -12.67 6.23 -2.96
C PHE A 371 -14.15 6.57 -2.83
N LEU A 372 -14.57 7.80 -3.14
CA LEU A 372 -15.99 8.20 -3.13
C LEU A 372 -16.82 7.35 -4.10
N ARG A 373 -16.28 7.04 -5.29
CA ARG A 373 -16.94 6.08 -6.21
C ARG A 373 -17.06 4.67 -5.61
N THR A 374 -16.02 4.20 -4.92
CA THR A 374 -16.03 2.90 -4.25
C THR A 374 -16.99 2.90 -3.06
N LEU A 375 -17.03 4.00 -2.32
CA LEU A 375 -17.93 4.20 -1.19
C LEU A 375 -19.39 4.14 -1.64
N GLU A 376 -19.75 4.84 -2.72
CA GLU A 376 -21.08 4.82 -3.32
C GLU A 376 -21.48 3.41 -3.82
N ALA A 377 -20.54 2.69 -4.44
CA ALA A 377 -20.76 1.31 -4.87
C ALA A 377 -20.97 0.35 -3.67
N GLY A 378 -20.19 0.54 -2.60
CA GLY A 378 -20.33 -0.22 -1.35
C GLY A 378 -21.68 0.00 -0.69
N ILE A 379 -22.17 1.24 -0.63
CA ILE A 379 -23.51 1.57 -0.11
C ILE A 379 -24.57 0.84 -0.92
N LYS A 380 -24.55 0.94 -2.24
CA LYS A 380 -25.53 0.26 -3.13
C LYS A 380 -25.54 -1.26 -2.94
N LEU A 381 -24.36 -1.87 -2.73
CA LEU A 381 -24.25 -3.30 -2.48
C LEU A 381 -24.82 -3.67 -1.11
N LEU A 382 -24.56 -2.85 -0.10
CA LEU A 382 -25.09 -3.04 1.26
C LEU A 382 -26.60 -2.91 1.28
N ASP A 383 -27.17 -1.90 0.63
CA ASP A 383 -28.61 -1.69 0.49
C ASP A 383 -29.28 -2.92 -0.11
N LYS A 384 -28.69 -3.45 -1.21
CA LYS A 384 -29.17 -4.69 -1.82
C LYS A 384 -29.17 -5.88 -0.87
N LYS A 385 -28.10 -6.03 -0.06
CA LYS A 385 -28.02 -7.09 0.96
C LYS A 385 -29.05 -6.90 2.07
N ILE A 386 -29.31 -5.68 2.50
CA ILE A 386 -30.34 -5.34 3.47
C ILE A 386 -31.72 -5.71 2.91
N GLU A 387 -32.02 -5.40 1.65
CA GLU A 387 -33.26 -5.80 0.98
C GLU A 387 -33.41 -7.33 0.90
N GLU A 388 -32.33 -8.05 0.50
CA GLU A 388 -32.31 -9.53 0.43
C GLU A 388 -32.61 -10.18 1.80
N LEU A 389 -32.15 -9.57 2.89
CA LEU A 389 -32.39 -10.01 4.25
C LEU A 389 -33.75 -9.57 4.84
N GLY A 390 -34.52 -8.77 4.07
CA GLY A 390 -35.88 -8.34 4.44
C GLY A 390 -35.92 -7.36 5.62
N ASN A 391 -34.92 -6.49 5.75
CA ASN A 391 -34.77 -5.49 6.80
C ASN A 391 -34.85 -6.06 8.24
N LYS A 392 -34.56 -7.33 8.43
CA LYS A 392 -34.48 -8.00 9.75
C LYS A 392 -33.39 -9.07 9.66
N GLY A 393 -32.50 -9.05 10.62
CA GLY A 393 -31.46 -10.07 10.72
C GLY A 393 -30.06 -9.54 10.97
N GLN A 394 -29.11 -10.37 10.65
CA GLN A 394 -27.69 -10.11 10.84
C GLN A 394 -26.99 -10.25 9.47
N LEU A 395 -26.21 -9.24 9.08
CA LEU A 395 -25.31 -9.35 7.93
C LEU A 395 -24.18 -10.32 8.28
N SER A 396 -23.86 -11.24 7.36
CA SER A 396 -22.78 -12.21 7.57
C SER A 396 -21.42 -11.53 7.67
N GLY A 397 -20.51 -12.08 8.49
CA GLY A 397 -19.12 -11.62 8.57
C GLY A 397 -18.40 -11.69 7.23
N HIS A 398 -18.73 -12.70 6.41
CA HIS A 398 -18.20 -12.84 5.05
C HIS A 398 -18.66 -11.70 4.12
N ASP A 399 -19.94 -11.34 4.09
CA ASP A 399 -20.44 -10.24 3.26
C ASP A 399 -19.82 -8.90 3.68
N ALA A 400 -19.67 -8.67 4.99
CA ALA A 400 -19.00 -7.50 5.52
C ALA A 400 -17.51 -7.49 5.18
N PHE A 401 -16.85 -8.65 5.21
CA PHE A 401 -15.45 -8.79 4.81
C PHE A 401 -15.26 -8.52 3.30
N VAL A 402 -16.15 -8.99 2.45
CA VAL A 402 -16.14 -8.69 1.01
C VAL A 402 -16.32 -7.19 0.75
N LEU A 403 -17.24 -6.53 1.46
CA LEU A 403 -17.41 -5.07 1.41
C LEU A 403 -16.11 -4.36 1.81
N TYR A 404 -15.47 -4.79 2.87
CA TYR A 404 -14.24 -4.21 3.39
C TYR A 404 -13.03 -4.48 2.48
N ASP A 405 -12.77 -5.74 2.14
CA ASP A 405 -11.56 -6.16 1.44
C ASP A 405 -11.59 -5.84 -0.07
N THR A 406 -12.72 -6.14 -0.73
CA THR A 406 -12.87 -6.00 -2.18
C THR A 406 -13.25 -4.58 -2.59
N PHE A 407 -14.21 -3.99 -1.86
CA PHE A 407 -14.72 -2.66 -2.18
C PHE A 407 -14.07 -1.55 -1.33
N GLY A 408 -13.25 -1.90 -0.33
CA GLY A 408 -12.65 -0.93 0.58
C GLY A 408 -13.69 -0.16 1.38
N PHE A 409 -14.89 -0.75 1.58
CA PHE A 409 -16.00 -0.15 2.30
C PHE A 409 -15.78 -0.33 3.80
N PRO A 410 -15.72 0.73 4.60
CA PRO A 410 -15.34 0.64 6.01
C PRO A 410 -16.38 -0.12 6.84
N LEU A 411 -15.89 -0.95 7.77
CA LEU A 411 -16.75 -1.80 8.61
C LEU A 411 -17.70 -0.99 9.51
N ASP A 412 -17.20 0.07 10.12
CA ASP A 412 -17.97 0.96 11.00
C ASP A 412 -19.09 1.71 10.26
N LEU A 413 -18.89 2.00 8.96
CA LEU A 413 -19.95 2.53 8.11
C LEU A 413 -20.98 1.44 7.78
N THR A 414 -20.53 0.21 7.56
CA THR A 414 -21.42 -0.96 7.41
C THR A 414 -22.30 -1.12 8.67
N GLU A 415 -21.69 -1.08 9.85
CA GLU A 415 -22.41 -1.18 11.12
C GLU A 415 -23.40 -0.03 11.34
N LEU A 416 -23.00 1.20 11.00
CA LEU A 416 -23.88 2.36 11.13
C LEU A 416 -25.14 2.20 10.27
N ILE A 417 -24.98 1.87 8.99
CA ILE A 417 -26.09 1.68 8.06
C ILE A 417 -26.99 0.52 8.51
N LEU A 418 -26.40 -0.60 8.93
CA LEU A 418 -27.18 -1.74 9.46
C LEU A 418 -28.00 -1.34 10.68
N ARG A 419 -27.42 -0.54 11.58
CA ARG A 419 -28.10 -0.05 12.79
C ARG A 419 -29.27 0.85 12.46
N GLU A 420 -29.15 1.73 11.47
CA GLU A 420 -30.27 2.56 10.95
C GLU A 420 -31.42 1.72 10.41
N HIS A 421 -31.13 0.52 9.87
CA HIS A 421 -32.11 -0.45 9.41
C HIS A 421 -32.56 -1.44 10.49
N GLY A 422 -32.12 -1.27 11.76
CA GLY A 422 -32.46 -2.17 12.87
C GLY A 422 -31.80 -3.55 12.76
N MET A 423 -30.72 -3.67 12.01
CA MET A 423 -29.96 -4.88 11.75
C MET A 423 -28.65 -4.91 12.53
N THR A 424 -28.02 -6.07 12.63
CA THR A 424 -26.72 -6.26 13.27
C THR A 424 -25.71 -6.87 12.31
N LEU A 425 -24.44 -6.86 12.71
CA LEU A 425 -23.33 -7.48 11.99
C LEU A 425 -22.83 -8.72 12.74
N ASP A 426 -22.44 -9.76 11.99
CA ASP A 426 -21.65 -10.88 12.53
C ASP A 426 -20.18 -10.46 12.66
N GLN A 427 -19.89 -9.74 13.74
CA GLN A 427 -18.55 -9.25 14.04
C GLN A 427 -17.54 -10.39 14.17
N LYS A 428 -17.94 -11.53 14.78
CA LYS A 428 -17.02 -12.67 14.98
C LYS A 428 -16.59 -13.31 13.66
N GLY A 429 -17.54 -13.48 12.74
CA GLY A 429 -17.23 -13.98 11.41
C GLY A 429 -16.33 -13.03 10.62
N PHE A 430 -16.55 -11.73 10.71
CA PHE A 430 -15.67 -10.73 10.11
C PHE A 430 -14.25 -10.76 10.70
N ASP A 431 -14.14 -10.79 12.03
CA ASP A 431 -12.84 -10.83 12.72
C ASP A 431 -12.05 -12.10 12.39
N GLN A 432 -12.72 -13.22 12.17
CA GLN A 432 -12.10 -14.46 11.74
C GLN A 432 -11.51 -14.33 10.33
N GLU A 433 -12.26 -13.82 9.36
CA GLU A 433 -11.78 -13.57 7.98
C GLU A 433 -10.61 -12.58 7.98
N MET A 434 -10.69 -11.53 8.79
CA MET A 434 -9.61 -10.56 8.97
C MET A 434 -8.37 -11.18 9.59
N ALA A 435 -8.53 -12.07 10.58
CA ALA A 435 -7.41 -12.77 11.21
C ALA A 435 -6.72 -13.72 10.21
N GLU A 436 -7.49 -14.42 9.39
CA GLU A 436 -6.95 -15.28 8.33
C GLU A 436 -6.22 -14.49 7.25
N GLN A 437 -6.73 -13.32 6.84
CA GLN A 437 -6.05 -12.42 5.93
C GLN A 437 -4.75 -11.89 6.53
N LYS A 438 -4.79 -11.41 7.79
CA LYS A 438 -3.61 -10.94 8.53
C LYS A 438 -2.57 -12.05 8.74
N ALA A 439 -3.01 -13.29 9.03
CA ALA A 439 -2.12 -14.43 9.17
C ALA A 439 -1.42 -14.77 7.84
N ARG A 440 -2.15 -14.74 6.72
CA ARG A 440 -1.59 -14.89 5.37
C ARG A 440 -0.57 -13.78 5.04
N ALA A 441 -0.86 -12.54 5.41
CA ALA A 441 0.04 -11.40 5.22
C ALA A 441 1.29 -11.48 6.13
N ARG A 442 1.13 -11.85 7.41
CA ARG A 442 2.23 -11.99 8.39
C ARG A 442 3.15 -13.16 8.07
N SER A 443 2.61 -14.32 7.70
CA SER A 443 3.41 -15.48 7.32
C SER A 443 4.29 -15.22 6.09
N ALA A 444 3.94 -14.21 5.30
CA ALA A 444 4.73 -13.76 4.16
C ALA A 444 5.91 -12.84 4.55
N ALA A 445 5.87 -12.20 5.72
CA ALA A 445 6.76 -11.11 6.11
C ALA A 445 7.66 -11.40 7.33
N GLN A 446 7.44 -12.50 8.07
CA GLN A 446 8.26 -12.81 9.24
C GLN A 446 9.68 -13.25 8.86
N LEU A 447 10.65 -12.42 9.23
CA LEU A 447 12.08 -12.72 9.24
C LEU A 447 12.49 -12.89 10.71
N GLU A 448 12.86 -14.09 11.11
CA GLU A 448 13.45 -14.34 12.43
C GLU A 448 14.97 -14.22 12.26
N THR A 449 15.60 -13.30 12.98
CA THR A 449 17.04 -13.05 12.92
C THR A 449 17.67 -13.29 14.27
N ASP A 450 18.78 -14.04 14.29
CA ASP A 450 19.63 -14.15 15.47
C ASP A 450 20.52 -12.90 15.62
N ASP A 451 21.22 -12.80 16.75
CA ASP A 451 22.19 -11.74 16.98
C ASP A 451 23.44 -11.91 16.09
N TRP A 452 24.14 -10.80 15.86
CA TRP A 452 25.38 -10.81 15.10
C TRP A 452 26.52 -11.50 15.87
N VAL A 453 27.15 -12.46 15.24
CA VAL A 453 28.44 -13.02 15.67
C VAL A 453 29.54 -12.22 14.99
N THR A 454 30.28 -11.42 15.78
CA THR A 454 31.38 -10.58 15.28
C THR A 454 32.69 -11.38 15.31
N LEU A 455 33.37 -11.49 14.18
CA LEU A 455 34.68 -12.14 14.03
C LEU A 455 35.82 -11.13 14.05
N ALA A 456 35.59 -9.95 13.46
CA ALA A 456 36.55 -8.85 13.43
C ALA A 456 35.81 -7.50 13.41
N GLU A 457 36.44 -6.50 14.04
CA GLU A 457 35.99 -5.11 13.94
C GLU A 457 36.43 -4.48 12.61
N GLY A 458 35.61 -3.60 12.04
CA GLY A 458 35.94 -2.88 10.82
C GLY A 458 34.72 -2.45 10.04
N GLU A 459 34.95 -1.57 9.07
CA GLU A 459 33.92 -1.12 8.14
C GLU A 459 34.04 -1.85 6.81
N THR A 460 32.93 -1.97 6.09
CA THR A 460 32.91 -2.57 4.76
C THR A 460 33.35 -1.56 3.69
N LEU A 461 34.39 -1.87 2.96
CA LEU A 461 34.79 -1.10 1.77
C LEU A 461 34.04 -1.61 0.53
N PHE A 462 33.20 -0.79 -0.07
CA PHE A 462 32.57 -1.12 -1.36
C PHE A 462 33.50 -0.78 -2.54
N VAL A 463 33.89 -1.79 -3.30
CA VAL A 463 34.77 -1.65 -4.49
C VAL A 463 34.06 -1.93 -5.82
N GLY A 464 32.76 -2.26 -5.76
CA GLY A 464 31.99 -2.81 -6.89
C GLY A 464 31.65 -1.82 -8.01
N TYR A 465 32.05 -0.54 -7.94
CA TYR A 465 32.00 0.37 -9.10
C TYR A 465 33.15 0.11 -10.09
N ASP A 466 34.28 -0.37 -9.61
CA ASP A 466 35.52 -0.50 -10.38
C ASP A 466 36.01 -1.95 -10.49
N GLN A 467 35.58 -2.81 -9.57
CA GLN A 467 36.05 -4.19 -9.48
C GLN A 467 34.86 -5.17 -9.45
N THR A 468 35.05 -6.33 -10.07
CA THR A 468 34.07 -7.45 -10.08
C THR A 468 34.44 -8.56 -9.12
N GLU A 469 35.62 -8.47 -8.50
CA GLU A 469 36.17 -9.39 -7.51
C GLU A 469 37.01 -8.63 -6.49
N ALA A 470 37.12 -9.15 -5.27
CA ALA A 470 37.94 -8.58 -4.20
C ALA A 470 38.31 -9.65 -3.18
N ASP A 471 39.51 -9.54 -2.62
CA ASP A 471 39.89 -10.30 -1.43
C ASP A 471 39.23 -9.68 -0.20
N CYS A 472 38.65 -10.52 0.67
CA CYS A 472 37.90 -10.07 1.83
C CYS A 472 37.95 -11.09 2.98
N SER A 473 37.58 -10.61 4.16
CA SER A 473 37.29 -11.44 5.32
C SER A 473 35.86 -11.21 5.79
N ILE A 474 35.27 -12.16 6.50
CA ILE A 474 33.95 -11.99 7.10
C ILE A 474 34.14 -11.22 8.41
N LEU A 475 33.57 -10.02 8.51
CA LEU A 475 33.60 -9.23 9.74
C LEU A 475 32.58 -9.76 10.76
N ARG A 476 31.37 -10.05 10.32
CA ARG A 476 30.29 -10.58 11.16
C ARG A 476 29.28 -11.37 10.34
N TYR A 477 28.56 -12.25 11.01
CA TYR A 477 27.48 -13.02 10.41
C TYR A 477 26.36 -13.28 11.43
N ARG A 478 25.14 -13.54 10.94
CA ARG A 478 24.02 -14.03 11.75
C ARG A 478 23.19 -15.05 10.96
N HIS A 479 22.51 -15.92 11.68
CA HIS A 479 21.54 -16.83 11.12
C HIS A 479 20.18 -16.15 10.97
N VAL A 480 19.47 -16.47 9.89
CA VAL A 480 18.17 -15.90 9.56
C VAL A 480 17.25 -17.00 9.06
N LYS A 481 16.03 -17.04 9.59
CA LYS A 481 15.01 -17.98 9.18
C LYS A 481 13.85 -17.26 8.51
N GLN A 482 13.52 -17.69 7.29
CA GLN A 482 12.41 -17.15 6.51
C GLN A 482 11.59 -18.28 5.89
N LYS A 483 10.30 -18.40 6.22
CA LYS A 483 9.39 -19.40 5.67
C LYS A 483 9.96 -20.82 5.65
N ASN A 484 10.47 -21.31 6.77
CA ASN A 484 11.11 -22.63 6.91
C ASN A 484 12.38 -22.84 6.06
N LYS A 485 13.03 -21.77 5.60
CA LYS A 485 14.37 -21.83 5.00
C LYS A 485 15.35 -21.09 5.88
N ASP A 486 16.50 -21.72 6.10
CA ASP A 486 17.61 -21.16 6.86
C ASP A 486 18.59 -20.49 5.92
N PHE A 487 19.05 -19.30 6.28
CA PHE A 487 20.03 -18.50 5.56
C PHE A 487 21.02 -17.90 6.55
N TYR A 488 22.13 -17.41 6.04
CA TYR A 488 23.08 -16.61 6.78
C TYR A 488 23.20 -15.24 6.13
N GLN A 489 23.20 -14.22 6.96
CA GLN A 489 23.56 -12.86 6.57
C GLN A 489 25.01 -12.63 6.97
N VAL A 490 25.81 -12.12 6.04
CA VAL A 490 27.25 -11.98 6.18
C VAL A 490 27.68 -10.58 5.78
N VAL A 491 28.56 -9.97 6.57
CA VAL A 491 29.17 -8.67 6.31
C VAL A 491 30.66 -8.89 6.03
N LEU A 492 31.15 -8.34 4.91
CA LEU A 492 32.51 -8.49 4.42
C LEU A 492 33.36 -7.24 4.68
N SER A 493 34.66 -7.38 4.88
CA SER A 493 35.60 -6.25 5.01
C SER A 493 35.78 -5.44 3.74
N ALA A 494 35.72 -6.11 2.59
CA ALA A 494 35.65 -5.49 1.26
C ALA A 494 34.65 -6.23 0.40
N THR A 495 33.88 -5.53 -0.44
CA THR A 495 32.85 -6.18 -1.25
C THR A 495 32.77 -5.57 -2.65
N PRO A 496 32.79 -6.42 -3.70
CA PRO A 496 32.44 -6.01 -5.07
C PRO A 496 30.92 -6.08 -5.31
N PHE A 497 30.13 -6.65 -4.37
CA PHE A 497 28.69 -6.83 -4.50
C PHE A 497 27.94 -5.54 -4.27
N TYR A 498 27.18 -5.09 -5.24
CA TYR A 498 26.25 -3.98 -5.10
C TYR A 498 25.09 -4.42 -4.19
N ALA A 499 24.86 -3.67 -3.13
CA ALA A 499 23.73 -3.88 -2.24
C ALA A 499 22.50 -3.15 -2.78
N GLU A 500 21.32 -3.79 -2.71
CA GLU A 500 20.07 -3.22 -3.19
C GLU A 500 19.85 -1.78 -2.72
N MET A 501 19.79 -0.85 -3.67
CA MET A 501 19.58 0.58 -3.42
C MET A 501 19.08 1.28 -4.70
N GLY A 502 18.33 2.38 -4.57
CA GLY A 502 17.88 3.20 -5.70
C GLY A 502 17.04 2.45 -6.74
N GLY A 503 16.41 1.35 -6.34
CA GLY A 503 15.60 0.49 -7.21
C GLY A 503 16.40 -0.59 -7.95
N GLN A 504 17.75 -0.57 -7.95
CA GLN A 504 18.55 -1.66 -8.49
C GLN A 504 18.67 -2.79 -7.48
N VAL A 505 18.39 -4.02 -7.92
CA VAL A 505 18.53 -5.23 -7.09
C VAL A 505 20.00 -5.49 -6.70
N GLY A 506 20.19 -6.18 -5.58
CA GLY A 506 21.50 -6.60 -5.14
C GLY A 506 22.16 -7.64 -6.05
N ASP A 507 23.46 -7.67 -6.03
CA ASP A 507 24.23 -8.67 -6.76
C ASP A 507 24.17 -10.05 -6.11
N SER A 508 24.34 -11.05 -6.95
CA SER A 508 24.63 -12.42 -6.56
C SER A 508 26.00 -12.85 -7.07
N GLY A 509 26.54 -13.91 -6.50
CA GLY A 509 27.84 -14.46 -6.90
C GLY A 509 28.33 -15.52 -5.93
N ILE A 510 29.64 -15.53 -5.65
CA ILE A 510 30.25 -16.53 -4.80
C ILE A 510 31.35 -15.92 -3.91
N LEU A 511 31.58 -16.54 -2.75
CA LEU A 511 32.82 -16.47 -2.01
C LEU A 511 33.64 -17.72 -2.31
N VAL A 512 34.93 -17.58 -2.52
CA VAL A 512 35.89 -18.68 -2.76
C VAL A 512 36.92 -18.64 -1.62
N ASP A 513 37.07 -19.72 -0.94
CA ASP A 513 38.07 -19.85 0.12
C ASP A 513 39.49 -20.20 -0.43
N GLU A 514 40.47 -20.28 0.45
CA GLU A 514 41.86 -20.59 0.09
C GLU A 514 42.03 -22.00 -0.51
N GLU A 515 41.10 -22.93 -0.22
CA GLU A 515 41.07 -24.29 -0.78
C GLU A 515 40.34 -24.38 -2.10
N GLY A 516 39.73 -23.28 -2.55
CA GLY A 516 38.95 -23.20 -3.80
C GLY A 516 37.50 -23.65 -3.66
N VAL A 517 36.99 -23.83 -2.44
CA VAL A 517 35.57 -24.16 -2.19
C VAL A 517 34.71 -22.92 -2.41
N ARG A 518 33.60 -23.11 -3.10
CA ARG A 518 32.70 -22.04 -3.53
C ARG A 518 31.45 -21.99 -2.66
N TYR A 519 31.14 -20.84 -2.12
CA TYR A 519 29.95 -20.55 -1.31
C TYR A 519 29.09 -19.52 -2.02
N ALA A 520 27.82 -19.87 -2.28
CA ALA A 520 26.92 -19.00 -3.03
C ALA A 520 26.48 -17.79 -2.20
N ILE A 521 26.56 -16.60 -2.78
CA ILE A 521 25.85 -15.39 -2.36
C ILE A 521 24.66 -15.24 -3.31
N ILE A 522 23.45 -15.40 -2.77
CA ILE A 522 22.22 -15.41 -3.58
C ILE A 522 21.60 -14.02 -3.76
N ASP A 523 21.92 -13.09 -2.88
CA ASP A 523 21.44 -11.71 -2.91
C ASP A 523 22.32 -10.84 -2.01
N THR A 524 22.33 -9.52 -2.24
CA THR A 524 23.01 -8.55 -1.39
C THR A 524 22.04 -7.41 -1.08
N LYS A 525 21.68 -7.30 0.19
CA LYS A 525 20.76 -6.29 0.70
C LYS A 525 21.51 -5.17 1.38
N ARG A 526 20.88 -4.02 1.48
CA ARG A 526 21.35 -2.92 2.30
C ARG A 526 20.51 -2.87 3.58
N GLU A 527 21.15 -3.05 4.70
CA GLU A 527 20.54 -2.82 6.01
C GLU A 527 21.14 -1.52 6.56
N ASN A 528 20.35 -0.46 6.51
CA ASN A 528 20.81 0.91 6.69
C ASN A 528 21.95 1.24 5.70
N ASN A 529 23.16 1.50 6.17
CA ASN A 529 24.32 1.75 5.32
C ASN A 529 25.22 0.53 5.10
N LEU A 530 24.84 -0.62 5.66
CA LEU A 530 25.67 -1.83 5.65
C LEU A 530 25.29 -2.78 4.51
N PRO A 531 26.23 -3.18 3.63
CA PRO A 531 26.01 -4.26 2.67
C PRO A 531 25.95 -5.61 3.38
N VAL A 532 24.84 -6.31 3.26
CA VAL A 532 24.58 -7.59 3.88
C VAL A 532 24.36 -8.65 2.80
N HIS A 533 25.24 -9.65 2.77
CA HIS A 533 25.25 -10.73 1.79
C HIS A 533 24.43 -11.91 2.30
N LEU A 534 23.48 -12.41 1.51
CA LEU A 534 22.63 -13.53 1.86
C LEU A 534 23.22 -14.82 1.32
N MET A 535 23.53 -15.76 2.21
CA MET A 535 24.13 -17.05 1.89
C MET A 535 23.26 -18.22 2.36
N PRO A 536 23.02 -19.26 1.54
CA PRO A 536 22.30 -20.46 1.99
C PRO A 536 23.09 -21.30 3.00
N LYS A 537 24.41 -21.16 3.01
CA LYS A 537 25.33 -21.92 3.87
C LYS A 537 26.54 -21.05 4.24
N LEU A 538 26.85 -21.01 5.53
CA LEU A 538 28.07 -20.37 6.02
C LEU A 538 29.32 -21.22 5.66
N PRO A 539 30.47 -20.59 5.33
CA PRO A 539 31.76 -21.29 5.19
C PRO A 539 32.11 -22.12 6.45
N ASN A 540 32.80 -23.26 6.24
CA ASN A 540 33.16 -24.14 7.34
C ASN A 540 34.10 -23.45 8.35
N ASP A 541 35.00 -22.60 7.84
CA ASP A 541 35.81 -21.69 8.65
C ASP A 541 35.54 -20.24 8.19
N PRO A 542 34.67 -19.51 8.89
CA PRO A 542 34.35 -18.12 8.50
C PRO A 542 35.46 -17.12 8.88
N GLY A 543 36.50 -17.53 9.63
CA GLY A 543 37.60 -16.67 10.04
C GLY A 543 38.72 -16.53 9.00
N GLN A 544 38.67 -17.26 7.91
CA GLN A 544 39.71 -17.21 6.87
C GLN A 544 39.49 -16.07 5.85
N THR A 545 40.44 -15.91 4.95
CA THR A 545 40.34 -14.98 3.82
C THR A 545 39.54 -15.61 2.67
N PHE A 546 38.73 -14.81 1.99
CA PHE A 546 37.94 -15.23 0.85
C PHE A 546 38.19 -14.32 -0.32
N ARG A 547 37.97 -14.83 -1.54
CA ARG A 547 37.83 -14.05 -2.74
C ARG A 547 36.34 -13.96 -3.07
N ALA A 548 35.82 -12.76 -3.06
CA ALA A 548 34.45 -12.43 -3.40
C ALA A 548 34.36 -12.17 -4.92
N GLU A 549 33.49 -12.88 -5.63
CA GLU A 549 33.31 -12.79 -7.07
C GLU A 549 31.83 -12.61 -7.41
N ILE A 550 31.45 -11.51 -8.11
CA ILE A 550 30.07 -11.29 -8.53
C ILE A 550 29.73 -12.10 -9.80
N ASN A 551 28.43 -12.37 -10.00
CA ASN A 551 27.94 -12.84 -11.27
C ASN A 551 27.96 -11.71 -12.30
N GLN A 552 29.02 -11.68 -13.10
CA GLN A 552 29.26 -10.60 -14.07
C GLN A 552 28.19 -10.48 -15.15
N GLU A 553 27.60 -11.60 -15.58
CA GLU A 553 26.53 -11.61 -16.58
C GLU A 553 25.28 -10.94 -16.04
N ARG A 554 24.82 -11.33 -14.84
CA ARG A 554 23.67 -10.69 -14.19
C ARG A 554 23.91 -9.22 -13.90
N ARG A 555 25.13 -8.86 -13.45
CA ARG A 555 25.52 -7.47 -13.22
C ARG A 555 25.42 -6.65 -14.51
N ARG A 556 25.95 -7.12 -15.63
CA ARG A 556 25.89 -6.42 -16.93
C ARG A 556 24.46 -6.22 -17.40
N MET A 557 23.59 -7.21 -17.23
CA MET A 557 22.18 -7.09 -17.57
C MET A 557 21.47 -6.05 -16.69
N ALA A 558 21.77 -6.01 -15.39
CA ALA A 558 21.24 -4.98 -14.49
C ALA A 558 21.75 -3.59 -14.86
N GLU A 559 23.04 -3.45 -15.20
CA GLU A 559 23.65 -2.20 -15.67
C GLU A 559 23.03 -1.71 -16.99
N ALA A 560 22.72 -2.62 -17.92
CA ALA A 560 22.03 -2.29 -19.16
C ALA A 560 20.64 -1.73 -18.90
N ASN A 561 19.86 -2.40 -18.04
CA ASN A 561 18.55 -1.93 -17.62
C ASN A 561 18.63 -0.62 -16.84
N HIS A 562 19.64 -0.43 -15.97
CA HIS A 562 19.82 0.81 -15.22
C HIS A 562 20.18 1.99 -16.10
N THR A 563 21.14 1.79 -17.01
CA THR A 563 21.54 2.83 -17.96
C THR A 563 20.37 3.18 -18.89
N ALA A 564 19.59 2.18 -19.33
CA ALA A 564 18.38 2.41 -20.12
C ALA A 564 17.29 3.16 -19.31
N THR A 565 17.22 2.98 -17.99
CA THR A 565 16.28 3.73 -17.13
C THR A 565 16.54 5.23 -17.16
N HIS A 566 17.81 5.65 -17.12
CA HIS A 566 18.19 7.06 -17.25
C HIS A 566 17.81 7.63 -18.63
N LEU A 567 18.07 6.88 -19.69
CA LEU A 567 17.69 7.31 -21.06
C LEU A 567 16.17 7.37 -21.22
N LEU A 568 15.44 6.41 -20.63
CA LEU A 568 13.98 6.37 -20.63
C LEU A 568 13.40 7.58 -19.88
N HIS A 569 13.94 7.93 -18.72
CA HIS A 569 13.50 9.10 -17.96
C HIS A 569 13.67 10.38 -18.78
N GLN A 570 14.86 10.57 -19.39
CA GLN A 570 15.12 11.71 -20.26
C GLN A 570 14.17 11.74 -21.48
N ALA A 571 13.93 10.60 -22.13
CA ALA A 571 13.02 10.49 -23.27
C ALA A 571 11.58 10.83 -22.89
N LEU A 572 11.10 10.32 -21.77
CA LEU A 572 9.76 10.63 -21.24
C LEU A 572 9.59 12.12 -20.96
N ARG A 573 10.58 12.78 -20.35
CA ARG A 573 10.56 14.22 -20.14
C ARG A 573 10.53 15.00 -21.46
N THR A 574 11.24 14.52 -22.45
CA THR A 574 11.28 15.15 -23.79
C THR A 574 9.92 15.04 -24.50
N VAL A 575 9.25 13.89 -24.42
CA VAL A 575 7.97 13.63 -25.12
C VAL A 575 6.77 14.18 -24.35
N LEU A 576 6.73 13.98 -23.02
CA LEU A 576 5.56 14.27 -22.19
C LEU A 576 5.67 15.61 -21.44
N GLY A 577 6.86 16.14 -21.26
CA GLY A 577 7.13 17.40 -20.58
C GLY A 577 7.90 17.28 -19.27
N GLU A 578 8.33 18.42 -18.75
CA GLU A 578 9.20 18.50 -17.55
C GLU A 578 8.55 18.04 -16.25
N HIS A 579 7.22 17.91 -16.20
CA HIS A 579 6.48 17.40 -15.04
C HIS A 579 6.70 15.91 -14.77
N VAL A 580 7.33 15.20 -15.72
CA VAL A 580 7.71 13.80 -15.55
C VAL A 580 8.85 13.71 -14.55
N GLU A 581 8.58 13.11 -13.41
CA GLU A 581 9.53 12.81 -12.34
C GLU A 581 9.43 11.34 -11.96
N GLN A 582 10.56 10.74 -11.63
CA GLN A 582 10.58 9.38 -11.11
C GLN A 582 9.87 9.31 -9.76
N LYS A 583 8.89 8.42 -9.64
CA LYS A 583 8.16 8.11 -8.40
C LYS A 583 8.54 6.75 -7.82
N GLY A 584 9.15 5.91 -8.60
CA GLY A 584 9.70 4.62 -8.22
C GLY A 584 10.50 4.01 -9.36
N SER A 585 11.42 3.12 -9.02
CA SER A 585 12.20 2.35 -9.97
C SER A 585 12.43 0.94 -9.45
N PHE A 586 12.50 0.00 -10.36
CA PHE A 586 12.97 -1.36 -10.09
C PHE A 586 13.80 -1.82 -11.28
N VAL A 587 15.05 -2.16 -11.02
CA VAL A 587 16.03 -2.54 -12.03
C VAL A 587 16.60 -3.90 -11.66
N SER A 588 16.32 -4.90 -12.46
CA SER A 588 16.85 -6.26 -12.34
C SER A 588 17.54 -6.69 -13.63
N PRO A 589 18.25 -7.80 -13.67
CA PRO A 589 18.78 -8.36 -14.92
C PRO A 589 17.69 -8.66 -15.96
N GLU A 590 16.47 -8.99 -15.52
CA GLU A 590 15.38 -9.45 -16.35
C GLU A 590 14.55 -8.29 -16.94
N VAL A 591 14.32 -7.22 -16.15
CA VAL A 591 13.39 -6.16 -16.52
C VAL A 591 13.76 -4.87 -15.77
N LEU A 592 13.45 -3.75 -16.37
CA LEU A 592 13.36 -2.46 -15.68
C LEU A 592 11.88 -2.06 -15.55
N ARG A 593 11.52 -1.46 -14.41
CA ARG A 593 10.23 -0.80 -14.19
C ARG A 593 10.48 0.63 -13.76
N PHE A 594 9.79 1.54 -14.40
CA PHE A 594 9.90 2.96 -14.14
C PHE A 594 8.54 3.55 -13.86
N ASP A 595 8.34 4.02 -12.65
CA ASP A 595 7.13 4.68 -12.18
C ASP A 595 7.34 6.18 -12.21
N PHE A 596 6.47 6.90 -12.88
CA PHE A 596 6.64 8.34 -13.10
C PHE A 596 5.33 9.11 -13.01
N SER A 597 5.44 10.41 -12.69
CA SER A 597 4.30 11.31 -12.66
C SER A 597 3.81 11.60 -14.07
N HIS A 598 2.64 11.10 -14.41
CA HIS A 598 1.89 11.45 -15.60
C HIS A 598 0.43 11.02 -15.47
N TYR A 599 -0.48 11.79 -16.05
CA TYR A 599 -1.90 11.70 -15.74
C TYR A 599 -2.70 10.90 -16.74
N ASN A 600 -2.30 10.98 -18.00
CA ASN A 600 -3.00 10.31 -19.08
C ASN A 600 -2.32 8.97 -19.41
N LYS A 601 -3.09 8.05 -20.00
CA LYS A 601 -2.50 6.89 -20.65
C LYS A 601 -1.68 7.36 -21.85
N LEU A 602 -0.46 6.84 -21.99
CA LEU A 602 0.36 7.15 -23.15
C LEU A 602 -0.29 6.59 -24.42
N THR A 603 -0.26 7.39 -25.46
CA THR A 603 -0.67 6.96 -26.79
C THR A 603 0.37 6.01 -27.39
N PRO A 604 0.01 5.14 -28.35
CA PRO A 604 0.97 4.30 -29.06
C PRO A 604 2.06 5.12 -29.77
N GLU A 605 1.74 6.33 -30.21
CA GLU A 605 2.65 7.27 -30.87
C GLU A 605 3.68 7.81 -29.88
N GLU A 606 3.26 8.22 -28.68
CA GLU A 606 4.16 8.68 -27.61
C GLU A 606 5.09 7.55 -27.16
N ILE A 607 4.57 6.33 -26.96
CA ILE A 607 5.40 5.16 -26.62
C ILE A 607 6.46 4.94 -27.68
N ARG A 608 6.09 5.01 -28.97
CA ARG A 608 7.05 4.85 -30.07
C ARG A 608 8.10 5.94 -30.09
N GLN A 609 7.72 7.21 -29.88
CA GLN A 609 8.66 8.33 -29.82
C GLN A 609 9.66 8.16 -28.66
N VAL A 610 9.19 7.70 -27.49
CA VAL A 610 10.07 7.40 -26.35
C VAL A 610 11.05 6.26 -26.71
N GLU A 611 10.59 5.16 -27.31
CA GLU A 611 11.47 4.08 -27.75
C GLU A 611 12.50 4.54 -28.78
N GLU A 612 12.09 5.39 -29.72
CA GLU A 612 12.98 5.94 -30.76
C GLU A 612 14.07 6.81 -30.15
N LEU A 613 13.73 7.70 -29.19
CA LEU A 613 14.71 8.54 -28.50
C LEU A 613 15.72 7.71 -27.70
N VAL A 614 15.27 6.71 -26.96
CA VAL A 614 16.18 5.79 -26.24
C VAL A 614 17.07 5.04 -27.23
N THR A 615 16.51 4.52 -28.32
CA THR A 615 17.28 3.80 -29.35
C THR A 615 18.28 4.72 -30.05
N GLN A 616 17.96 6.00 -30.27
CA GLN A 616 18.91 6.99 -30.82
C GLN A 616 20.06 7.21 -29.85
N ALA A 617 19.81 7.36 -28.55
CA ALA A 617 20.84 7.51 -27.53
C ALA A 617 21.74 6.26 -27.42
N VAL A 618 21.16 5.06 -27.58
CA VAL A 618 21.93 3.80 -27.66
C VAL A 618 22.83 3.80 -28.86
N ARG A 619 22.32 4.16 -30.05
CA ARG A 619 23.13 4.23 -31.31
C ARG A 619 24.20 5.30 -31.29
N ALA A 620 23.98 6.38 -30.52
CA ALA A 620 24.96 7.45 -30.36
C ALA A 620 26.16 7.02 -29.52
N ASP A 621 26.05 5.91 -28.79
CA ASP A 621 27.11 5.31 -27.97
C ASP A 621 27.80 6.33 -27.04
N TYR A 622 26.99 7.10 -26.31
CA TYR A 622 27.50 8.07 -25.35
C TYR A 622 28.36 7.40 -24.29
N PRO A 623 29.59 7.88 -24.04
CA PRO A 623 30.42 7.37 -22.95
C PRO A 623 29.82 7.74 -21.58
N ARG A 624 30.13 6.92 -20.58
CA ARG A 624 29.83 7.21 -19.18
C ARG A 624 30.72 8.36 -18.70
N GLU A 625 30.13 9.49 -18.34
CA GLU A 625 30.79 10.55 -17.58
C GLU A 625 30.31 10.41 -16.11
N GLU A 626 31.25 10.13 -15.21
CA GLU A 626 30.97 9.87 -13.80
C GLU A 626 31.74 10.89 -12.94
N HIS A 627 30.99 11.57 -12.04
CA HIS A 627 31.56 12.48 -11.05
C HIS A 627 31.21 11.94 -9.66
N ARG A 628 32.23 11.56 -8.89
CA ARG A 628 32.10 11.00 -7.53
C ARG A 628 32.44 12.07 -6.49
N ASN A 629 31.70 12.04 -5.37
CA ASN A 629 31.96 12.87 -4.19
C ASN A 629 32.03 14.37 -4.52
N ILE A 630 31.11 14.86 -5.37
CA ILE A 630 30.99 16.29 -5.64
C ILE A 630 29.90 16.92 -4.76
N PRO A 631 30.04 18.20 -4.39
CA PRO A 631 29.02 18.90 -3.63
C PRO A 631 27.67 18.90 -4.37
N ILE A 632 26.57 18.71 -3.65
CA ILE A 632 25.22 18.69 -4.24
C ILE A 632 24.88 19.98 -4.99
N ALA A 633 25.44 21.13 -4.56
CA ALA A 633 25.28 22.42 -5.24
C ALA A 633 25.93 22.41 -6.64
N GLU A 634 27.10 21.81 -6.76
CA GLU A 634 27.79 21.64 -8.05
C GLU A 634 27.01 20.69 -8.98
N ALA A 635 26.54 19.55 -8.44
CA ALA A 635 25.73 18.63 -9.20
C ALA A 635 24.44 19.28 -9.75
N ARG A 636 23.77 20.11 -8.94
CA ARG A 636 22.60 20.90 -9.39
C ARG A 636 22.97 21.94 -10.46
N ALA A 637 24.12 22.58 -10.33
CA ALA A 637 24.60 23.52 -11.33
C ALA A 637 24.90 22.84 -12.68
N MET A 638 25.28 21.56 -12.66
CA MET A 638 25.42 20.73 -13.87
C MET A 638 24.08 20.33 -14.49
N GLY A 639 22.95 20.63 -13.85
CA GLY A 639 21.63 20.21 -14.30
C GLY A 639 21.25 18.78 -13.88
N ALA A 640 21.95 18.20 -12.90
CA ALA A 640 21.66 16.84 -12.45
C ALA A 640 20.29 16.74 -11.80
N MET A 641 19.49 15.79 -12.28
CA MET A 641 18.18 15.48 -11.70
C MET A 641 18.35 14.69 -10.40
N ALA A 642 17.66 15.13 -9.36
CA ALA A 642 17.57 14.44 -8.09
C ALA A 642 16.29 13.59 -8.05
N LEU A 643 16.35 12.38 -7.49
CA LEU A 643 15.17 11.54 -7.32
C LEU A 643 14.24 12.15 -6.28
N PHE A 644 12.95 12.07 -6.56
CA PHE A 644 11.91 12.53 -5.67
C PHE A 644 11.91 11.77 -4.33
N GLY A 645 11.93 12.52 -3.21
CA GLY A 645 11.86 11.94 -1.86
C GLY A 645 13.12 11.22 -1.36
N GLU A 646 14.27 11.41 -2.02
CA GLU A 646 15.56 10.96 -1.49
C GLU A 646 16.32 12.10 -0.83
N LYS A 647 16.89 11.83 0.35
CA LYS A 647 17.86 12.73 0.97
C LYS A 647 19.25 12.40 0.48
N TYR A 648 19.83 13.35 -0.18
CA TYR A 648 21.24 13.28 -0.60
C TYR A 648 22.12 13.87 0.50
N GLY A 649 23.29 13.28 0.71
CA GLY A 649 24.32 13.85 1.54
C GLY A 649 24.86 15.17 0.98
N GLU A 650 25.84 15.76 1.65
CA GLU A 650 26.53 16.96 1.15
C GLU A 650 27.31 16.66 -0.12
N GLU A 651 27.80 15.43 -0.28
CA GLU A 651 28.50 14.91 -1.46
C GLU A 651 27.62 13.85 -2.15
N VAL A 652 27.62 13.92 -3.48
CA VAL A 652 26.79 13.05 -4.33
C VAL A 652 27.60 12.48 -5.49
N ARG A 653 27.06 11.42 -6.10
CA ARG A 653 27.56 10.84 -7.34
C ARG A 653 26.63 11.20 -8.49
N VAL A 654 27.20 11.74 -9.56
CA VAL A 654 26.49 12.14 -10.79
C VAL A 654 26.86 11.19 -11.91
N MET A 655 25.84 10.71 -12.61
CA MET A 655 25.96 9.91 -13.82
C MET A 655 25.44 10.72 -15.01
N LYS A 656 26.25 10.80 -16.07
CA LYS A 656 25.90 11.51 -17.29
C LYS A 656 26.12 10.65 -18.53
N TYR A 657 25.11 10.62 -19.40
CA TYR A 657 25.14 10.04 -20.73
C TYR A 657 24.49 11.02 -21.71
N GLY A 658 25.34 11.74 -22.48
CA GLY A 658 24.84 12.77 -23.38
C GLY A 658 24.07 13.86 -22.64
N THR A 659 22.76 13.96 -22.89
CA THR A 659 21.85 14.92 -22.23
C THR A 659 21.21 14.41 -20.94
N SER A 660 21.30 13.12 -20.63
CA SER A 660 20.81 12.55 -19.38
C SER A 660 21.83 12.77 -18.28
N ILE A 661 21.46 13.49 -17.22
CA ILE A 661 22.32 13.80 -16.06
C ILE A 661 21.51 13.56 -14.80
N GLU A 662 21.93 12.58 -13.98
CA GLU A 662 21.17 12.18 -12.78
C GLU A 662 22.05 11.92 -11.58
N LEU A 663 21.54 12.19 -10.38
CA LEU A 663 22.13 11.71 -9.13
C LEU A 663 21.85 10.22 -9.00
N CYS A 664 22.89 9.39 -9.02
CA CYS A 664 22.70 7.94 -9.02
C CYS A 664 23.82 7.18 -8.32
N GLY A 665 23.43 6.33 -7.35
CA GLY A 665 24.32 5.40 -6.66
C GLY A 665 24.45 4.01 -7.30
N GLY A 666 23.74 3.74 -8.40
CA GLY A 666 23.72 2.42 -9.05
C GLY A 666 24.95 2.11 -9.91
N THR A 667 25.02 0.87 -10.40
CA THR A 667 26.05 0.48 -11.36
C THR A 667 25.58 0.69 -12.79
N HIS A 668 26.48 1.03 -13.68
CA HIS A 668 26.16 1.44 -15.03
C HIS A 668 27.16 0.93 -16.07
N LEU A 669 26.69 0.79 -17.31
CA LEU A 669 27.53 0.43 -18.45
C LEU A 669 28.56 1.52 -18.78
N PRO A 670 29.71 1.17 -19.35
CA PRO A 670 30.71 2.12 -19.82
C PRO A 670 30.24 3.05 -20.94
N SER A 671 29.26 2.59 -21.75
CA SER A 671 28.65 3.42 -22.81
C SER A 671 27.23 2.94 -23.11
N THR A 672 26.42 3.84 -23.70
CA THR A 672 25.02 3.54 -24.02
C THR A 672 24.87 2.50 -25.14
N GLY A 673 25.83 2.35 -26.01
CA GLY A 673 25.83 1.34 -27.08
C GLY A 673 25.78 -0.09 -26.55
N MET A 674 26.32 -0.32 -25.35
CA MET A 674 26.32 -1.63 -24.72
C MET A 674 24.95 -2.07 -24.18
N ILE A 675 23.95 -1.19 -24.18
CA ILE A 675 22.56 -1.53 -23.85
C ILE A 675 21.98 -2.51 -24.87
N GLY A 676 22.39 -2.42 -26.14
CA GLY A 676 21.86 -3.21 -27.23
C GLY A 676 20.41 -2.84 -27.59
N ALA A 677 19.55 -3.83 -27.80
CA ALA A 677 18.14 -3.58 -28.07
C ALA A 677 17.40 -3.05 -26.82
N PHE A 678 16.44 -2.15 -27.03
CA PHE A 678 15.54 -1.63 -26.00
C PHE A 678 14.09 -1.76 -26.46
N ARG A 679 13.18 -2.27 -25.60
CA ARG A 679 11.74 -2.35 -25.88
C ARG A 679 10.92 -2.09 -24.65
N ILE A 680 9.85 -1.30 -24.81
CA ILE A 680 8.78 -1.13 -23.81
C ILE A 680 7.82 -2.32 -23.96
N VAL A 681 7.63 -3.06 -22.87
CA VAL A 681 6.79 -4.25 -22.82
C VAL A 681 5.35 -3.88 -22.42
N SER A 682 5.21 -2.98 -21.46
CA SER A 682 3.89 -2.56 -20.95
C SER A 682 3.90 -1.11 -20.46
N GLU A 683 2.73 -0.50 -20.51
CA GLU A 683 2.43 0.79 -19.91
C GLU A 683 1.10 0.70 -19.17
N SER A 684 1.06 1.09 -17.88
CA SER A 684 -0.11 0.95 -17.03
C SER A 684 -0.18 2.04 -15.96
N SER A 685 -1.37 2.24 -15.38
CA SER A 685 -1.55 3.07 -14.18
C SER A 685 -1.35 2.23 -12.93
N ILE A 686 -0.62 2.76 -11.94
CA ILE A 686 -0.42 2.09 -10.64
C ILE A 686 -1.01 2.86 -9.48
N ALA A 687 -1.14 4.17 -9.63
CA ALA A 687 -1.78 5.06 -8.67
C ALA A 687 -2.32 6.28 -9.42
N ALA A 688 -3.10 7.10 -8.75
CA ALA A 688 -3.56 8.38 -9.29
C ALA A 688 -2.35 9.25 -9.70
N GLY A 689 -2.34 9.70 -10.93
CA GLY A 689 -1.25 10.52 -11.48
C GLY A 689 0.10 9.84 -11.61
N VAL A 690 0.17 8.51 -11.45
CA VAL A 690 1.40 7.73 -11.60
C VAL A 690 1.25 6.62 -12.61
N ARG A 691 2.08 6.65 -13.63
CA ARG A 691 2.17 5.65 -14.67
C ARG A 691 3.38 4.77 -14.47
N ARG A 692 3.31 3.53 -14.91
CA ARG A 692 4.41 2.56 -14.92
C ARG A 692 4.73 2.16 -16.34
N ILE A 693 6.00 2.20 -16.69
CA ILE A 693 6.55 1.53 -17.86
C ILE A 693 7.39 0.33 -17.41
N GLU A 694 7.18 -0.80 -18.06
CA GLU A 694 8.08 -1.94 -17.99
C GLU A 694 8.79 -2.07 -19.33
N ALA A 695 10.11 -2.21 -19.28
CA ALA A 695 10.93 -2.34 -20.46
C ALA A 695 12.06 -3.37 -20.26
N VAL A 696 12.60 -3.84 -21.36
CA VAL A 696 13.67 -4.83 -21.42
C VAL A 696 14.80 -4.36 -22.34
N THR A 697 16.01 -4.84 -22.06
CA THR A 697 17.20 -4.50 -22.83
C THR A 697 17.95 -5.76 -23.29
N ALA A 698 18.97 -5.57 -24.12
CA ALA A 698 19.90 -6.59 -24.55
C ALA A 698 19.19 -7.88 -25.02
N THR A 699 19.69 -9.03 -24.58
CA THR A 699 19.15 -10.35 -24.96
C THR A 699 17.69 -10.56 -24.56
N ASN A 700 17.20 -9.90 -23.49
CA ASN A 700 15.79 -9.96 -23.11
C ASN A 700 14.89 -9.21 -24.11
N ALA A 701 15.37 -8.09 -24.65
CA ALA A 701 14.66 -7.36 -25.71
C ALA A 701 14.65 -8.17 -27.03
N GLU A 702 15.74 -8.82 -27.36
CA GLU A 702 15.81 -9.72 -28.52
C GLU A 702 14.86 -10.90 -28.37
N ALA A 703 14.85 -11.56 -27.22
CA ALA A 703 13.93 -12.66 -26.93
C ALA A 703 12.46 -12.23 -27.00
N PHE A 704 12.15 -11.02 -26.53
CA PHE A 704 10.82 -10.44 -26.65
C PHE A 704 10.41 -10.27 -28.12
N LEU A 705 11.31 -9.72 -28.94
CA LEU A 705 11.05 -9.53 -30.38
C LEU A 705 10.89 -10.86 -31.12
N TYR A 706 11.74 -11.85 -30.85
CA TYR A 706 11.63 -13.19 -31.45
C TYR A 706 10.29 -13.85 -31.10
N LYS A 707 9.84 -13.72 -29.85
CA LYS A 707 8.53 -14.23 -29.44
C LYS A 707 7.38 -13.60 -30.25
N GLN A 708 7.44 -12.28 -30.48
CA GLN A 708 6.44 -11.60 -31.32
C GLN A 708 6.50 -12.07 -32.77
N GLU A 709 7.70 -12.24 -33.32
CA GLU A 709 7.91 -12.75 -34.67
C GLU A 709 7.37 -14.17 -34.81
N ASP A 710 7.65 -15.06 -33.86
CA ASP A 710 7.19 -16.44 -33.89
C ASP A 710 5.66 -16.54 -33.79
N THR A 711 5.05 -15.72 -32.91
CA THR A 711 3.59 -15.61 -32.84
C THR A 711 3.00 -15.16 -34.18
N LEU A 712 3.63 -14.20 -34.86
CA LEU A 712 3.18 -13.76 -36.17
C LEU A 712 3.36 -14.85 -37.24
N LYS A 713 4.43 -15.64 -37.17
CA LYS A 713 4.63 -16.79 -38.04
C LYS A 713 3.56 -17.86 -37.84
N GLU A 714 3.20 -18.17 -36.60
CA GLU A 714 2.13 -19.10 -36.27
C GLU A 714 0.77 -18.63 -36.82
N ILE A 715 0.43 -17.34 -36.61
CA ILE A 715 -0.81 -16.77 -37.17
C ILE A 715 -0.81 -16.85 -38.70
N LYS A 716 0.33 -16.56 -39.35
CA LYS A 716 0.46 -16.69 -40.80
C LYS A 716 0.24 -18.11 -41.26
N ALA A 717 0.79 -19.11 -40.55
CA ALA A 717 0.61 -20.51 -40.86
C ALA A 717 -0.87 -20.94 -40.78
N LEU A 718 -1.59 -20.50 -39.74
CA LEU A 718 -3.04 -20.73 -39.58
C LEU A 718 -3.87 -20.09 -40.71
N LEU A 719 -3.39 -19.00 -41.28
CA LEU A 719 -4.03 -18.27 -42.39
C LEU A 719 -3.44 -18.63 -43.76
N ASN A 720 -2.96 -19.87 -43.93
CA ASN A 720 -2.41 -20.38 -45.19
C ASN A 720 -1.22 -19.56 -45.73
N ASN A 721 -0.37 -19.05 -44.83
CA ASN A 721 0.82 -18.26 -45.16
C ASN A 721 0.55 -16.98 -46.00
N THR A 722 -0.62 -16.39 -45.82
CA THR A 722 -0.97 -15.15 -46.52
C THR A 722 0.02 -14.02 -46.17
N PRO A 723 0.43 -13.18 -47.15
CA PRO A 723 1.32 -12.05 -46.87
C PRO A 723 0.64 -10.95 -46.05
N ASP A 724 -0.67 -10.79 -46.18
CA ASP A 724 -1.49 -9.79 -45.47
C ASP A 724 -2.39 -10.46 -44.42
N VAL A 725 -1.84 -10.62 -43.22
CA VAL A 725 -2.52 -11.26 -42.10
C VAL A 725 -3.76 -10.49 -41.66
N VAL A 726 -3.70 -9.16 -41.65
CA VAL A 726 -4.82 -8.30 -41.18
C VAL A 726 -6.00 -8.45 -42.12
N LYS A 727 -5.77 -8.37 -43.40
CA LYS A 727 -6.82 -8.52 -44.42
C LYS A 727 -7.43 -9.91 -44.41
N ALA A 728 -6.62 -10.95 -44.19
CA ALA A 728 -7.11 -12.33 -44.11
C ALA A 728 -7.99 -12.53 -42.85
N LEU A 729 -7.60 -11.97 -41.70
CA LEU A 729 -8.40 -11.99 -40.50
C LEU A 729 -9.72 -11.24 -40.67
N GLN A 730 -9.68 -10.03 -41.25
CA GLN A 730 -10.88 -9.25 -41.54
C GLN A 730 -11.85 -10.01 -42.45
N LYS A 731 -11.31 -10.70 -43.46
CA LYS A 731 -12.09 -11.57 -44.35
C LYS A 731 -12.74 -12.72 -43.58
N LEU A 732 -11.98 -13.41 -42.75
CA LEU A 732 -12.47 -14.52 -41.94
C LEU A 732 -13.60 -14.11 -40.99
N LEU A 733 -13.44 -12.95 -40.29
CA LEU A 733 -14.48 -12.42 -39.41
C LEU A 733 -15.74 -11.99 -40.16
N SER A 734 -15.58 -11.47 -41.40
CA SER A 734 -16.73 -11.11 -42.22
C SER A 734 -17.47 -12.34 -42.75
N GLU A 735 -16.73 -13.39 -43.13
CA GLU A 735 -17.29 -14.70 -43.54
C GLU A 735 -18.02 -15.39 -42.39
N GLU A 736 -17.43 -15.37 -41.17
CA GLU A 736 -18.09 -15.91 -39.98
C GLU A 736 -19.39 -15.17 -39.67
N SER A 737 -19.41 -13.85 -39.74
CA SER A 737 -20.63 -13.05 -39.54
C SER A 737 -21.71 -13.33 -40.58
N ALA A 738 -21.29 -13.45 -41.82
CA ALA A 738 -22.22 -13.77 -42.92
C ALA A 738 -22.81 -15.19 -42.75
N LEU A 739 -22.00 -16.19 -42.43
CA LEU A 739 -22.46 -17.54 -42.16
C LEU A 739 -23.43 -17.62 -40.95
N LYS A 740 -23.17 -16.86 -39.89
CA LYS A 740 -24.09 -16.77 -38.74
C LYS A 740 -25.45 -16.18 -39.18
N ALA A 741 -25.46 -15.10 -39.96
CA ALA A 741 -26.67 -14.50 -40.47
C ALA A 741 -27.44 -15.42 -41.40
N GLU A 742 -26.74 -16.20 -42.27
CA GLU A 742 -27.35 -17.20 -43.14
C GLU A 742 -27.96 -18.33 -42.33
N LEU A 743 -27.22 -18.83 -41.29
CA LEU A 743 -27.72 -19.86 -40.38
C LEU A 743 -29.01 -19.41 -39.67
N ASP A 744 -29.04 -18.16 -39.14
CA ASP A 744 -30.23 -17.61 -38.50
C ASP A 744 -31.41 -17.52 -39.50
N THR A 745 -31.12 -17.14 -40.73
CA THR A 745 -32.15 -17.05 -41.78
C THR A 745 -32.74 -18.43 -42.13
N LEU A 746 -31.84 -19.44 -42.25
CA LEU A 746 -32.27 -20.84 -42.51
C LEU A 746 -33.08 -21.40 -41.33
N GLN A 747 -32.65 -21.13 -40.10
CA GLN A 747 -33.37 -21.56 -38.89
C GLN A 747 -34.77 -20.94 -38.81
N ARG A 748 -34.91 -19.65 -39.11
CA ARG A 748 -36.21 -18.97 -39.18
C ARG A 748 -37.11 -19.55 -40.27
N ALA A 749 -36.55 -19.77 -41.48
CA ALA A 749 -37.27 -20.40 -42.55
C ALA A 749 -37.75 -21.83 -42.22
N HIS A 750 -36.89 -22.59 -41.52
CA HIS A 750 -37.22 -23.93 -41.03
C HIS A 750 -38.35 -23.88 -39.97
N ALA A 751 -38.28 -22.95 -39.00
CA ALA A 751 -39.33 -22.76 -38.00
C ALA A 751 -40.70 -22.40 -38.64
N ILE A 752 -40.67 -21.50 -39.61
CA ILE A 752 -41.91 -21.15 -40.38
C ILE A 752 -42.49 -22.36 -41.08
N ARG A 753 -41.67 -23.19 -41.77
CA ARG A 753 -42.09 -24.41 -42.41
C ARG A 753 -42.71 -25.40 -41.42
N LEU A 754 -42.03 -25.67 -40.34
CA LEU A 754 -42.49 -26.57 -39.27
C LEU A 754 -43.81 -26.10 -38.67
N LYS A 755 -43.94 -24.81 -38.43
CA LYS A 755 -45.20 -24.19 -37.93
C LYS A 755 -46.33 -24.40 -38.92
N LYS A 756 -46.10 -24.25 -40.24
CA LYS A 756 -47.11 -24.49 -41.28
C LYS A 756 -47.53 -25.96 -41.33
N GLU A 757 -46.59 -26.89 -41.22
CA GLU A 757 -46.87 -28.32 -41.15
C GLU A 757 -47.67 -28.68 -39.89
N LEU A 758 -47.33 -28.12 -38.74
CA LEU A 758 -48.06 -28.29 -37.47
C LEU A 758 -49.50 -27.79 -37.57
N LEU A 759 -49.69 -26.61 -38.15
CA LEU A 759 -51.03 -26.06 -38.37
C LEU A 759 -51.89 -26.96 -39.27
N ALA A 760 -51.27 -27.56 -40.27
CA ALA A 760 -51.99 -28.48 -41.21
C ALA A 760 -52.27 -29.86 -40.60
N SER A 761 -51.40 -30.33 -39.67
CA SER A 761 -51.54 -31.65 -39.03
C SER A 761 -52.26 -31.62 -37.68
N SER A 762 -52.79 -30.49 -37.28
CA SER A 762 -53.51 -30.32 -36.02
C SER A 762 -54.73 -31.22 -35.96
N THR A 763 -55.02 -31.76 -34.82
CA THR A 763 -56.18 -32.59 -34.53
C THR A 763 -57.03 -32.00 -33.42
N GLU A 764 -58.32 -32.18 -33.45
CA GLU A 764 -59.17 -31.86 -32.36
C GLU A 764 -59.20 -33.00 -31.36
N ARG A 765 -58.92 -32.74 -30.12
CA ARG A 765 -58.90 -33.73 -29.01
C ARG A 765 -59.33 -33.09 -27.74
N SER A 766 -60.34 -33.66 -27.09
CA SER A 766 -60.81 -33.22 -25.79
C SER A 766 -61.20 -31.74 -25.69
N GLY A 767 -61.70 -31.18 -26.83
CA GLY A 767 -62.12 -29.75 -26.87
C GLY A 767 -60.97 -28.74 -27.11
N TYR A 768 -59.77 -29.26 -27.40
CA TYR A 768 -58.60 -28.44 -27.72
C TYR A 768 -58.09 -28.79 -29.12
N ARG A 769 -57.59 -27.81 -29.79
CA ARG A 769 -56.75 -28.04 -30.98
C ARG A 769 -55.36 -28.44 -30.59
N MET A 770 -55.03 -29.70 -30.90
CA MET A 770 -53.74 -30.30 -30.50
C MET A 770 -52.69 -30.11 -31.58
N PHE A 771 -51.54 -29.62 -31.19
CA PHE A 771 -50.36 -29.55 -32.03
C PHE A 771 -49.28 -30.41 -31.41
N VAL A 772 -48.89 -31.47 -32.12
CA VAL A 772 -47.89 -32.42 -31.66
C VAL A 772 -46.70 -32.42 -32.61
N LEU A 773 -45.55 -32.10 -32.08
CA LEU A 773 -44.25 -32.14 -32.81
C LEU A 773 -43.40 -33.28 -32.28
N GLN A 774 -42.96 -34.10 -33.19
CA GLN A 774 -41.97 -35.19 -32.90
C GLN A 774 -40.84 -35.11 -33.92
N GLY A 775 -39.63 -35.46 -33.50
CA GLY A 775 -38.47 -35.54 -34.39
C GLY A 775 -37.20 -34.96 -33.74
N GLU A 776 -36.24 -34.62 -34.54
CA GLU A 776 -35.00 -34.01 -34.10
C GLU A 776 -35.05 -32.49 -34.35
N GLU A 777 -35.24 -31.73 -33.28
CA GLU A 777 -35.34 -30.30 -33.36
C GLU A 777 -34.69 -29.61 -32.14
N LYS A 778 -34.12 -28.44 -32.37
CA LYS A 778 -33.50 -27.63 -31.32
C LYS A 778 -34.54 -26.96 -30.41
N ALA A 779 -34.21 -26.85 -29.13
CA ALA A 779 -35.08 -26.24 -28.13
C ALA A 779 -35.50 -24.79 -28.50
N ASP A 780 -34.58 -24.00 -29.06
CA ASP A 780 -34.88 -22.60 -29.46
C ASP A 780 -35.91 -22.53 -30.61
N THR A 781 -35.81 -23.43 -31.62
CA THR A 781 -36.76 -23.53 -32.72
C THR A 781 -38.15 -23.86 -32.17
N ILE A 782 -38.23 -24.83 -31.26
CA ILE A 782 -39.50 -25.26 -30.68
C ILE A 782 -40.14 -24.11 -29.86
N LYS A 783 -39.32 -23.39 -29.07
CA LYS A 783 -39.77 -22.27 -28.29
C LYS A 783 -40.32 -21.17 -29.16
N ASP A 784 -39.63 -20.82 -30.23
CA ASP A 784 -40.12 -19.79 -31.17
C ASP A 784 -41.46 -20.18 -31.79
N ILE A 785 -41.61 -21.42 -32.23
CA ILE A 785 -42.89 -21.96 -32.77
C ILE A 785 -43.99 -21.87 -31.71
N ALA A 786 -43.71 -22.35 -30.50
CA ALA A 786 -44.68 -22.33 -29.39
C ALA A 786 -45.22 -20.92 -29.09
N PHE A 787 -44.34 -19.91 -29.02
CA PHE A 787 -44.72 -18.51 -28.75
C PHE A 787 -45.42 -17.87 -29.96
N GLN A 788 -45.04 -18.22 -31.18
CA GLN A 788 -45.76 -17.76 -32.38
C GLN A 788 -47.19 -18.35 -32.45
N LEU A 789 -47.37 -19.64 -32.14
CA LEU A 789 -48.71 -20.27 -32.09
C LEU A 789 -49.57 -19.56 -31.03
N ARG A 790 -49.04 -19.27 -29.87
CA ARG A 790 -49.77 -18.54 -28.81
C ARG A 790 -50.15 -17.12 -29.20
N GLY A 791 -49.31 -16.41 -29.95
CA GLY A 791 -49.58 -15.05 -30.41
C GLY A 791 -50.59 -14.97 -31.58
N GLU A 792 -50.78 -16.04 -32.34
CA GLU A 792 -51.59 -16.08 -33.57
C GLU A 792 -52.93 -16.80 -33.39
N LEU A 793 -53.01 -17.76 -32.49
CA LEU A 793 -54.22 -18.55 -32.27
C LEU A 793 -55.09 -17.93 -31.17
N HIS A 794 -56.37 -17.81 -31.47
CA HIS A 794 -57.40 -17.29 -30.55
C HIS A 794 -58.42 -18.35 -30.15
N GLU A 795 -58.14 -19.61 -30.46
CA GLU A 795 -58.94 -20.79 -30.10
C GLU A 795 -58.23 -21.60 -28.99
N PRO A 796 -58.97 -22.43 -28.25
CA PRO A 796 -58.36 -23.29 -27.23
C PRO A 796 -57.39 -24.27 -27.83
N PHE A 797 -56.11 -24.22 -27.46
CA PHE A 797 -55.10 -25.14 -28.01
C PHE A 797 -54.14 -25.66 -26.94
N VAL A 798 -53.54 -26.80 -27.26
CA VAL A 798 -52.43 -27.40 -26.57
C VAL A 798 -51.33 -27.78 -27.58
N PHE A 799 -50.14 -27.23 -27.39
CA PHE A 799 -48.97 -27.60 -28.18
C PHE A 799 -48.04 -28.48 -27.31
N VAL A 800 -47.62 -29.60 -27.82
CA VAL A 800 -46.66 -30.52 -27.18
C VAL A 800 -45.60 -30.88 -28.21
N ALA A 801 -44.36 -30.62 -27.88
CA ALA A 801 -43.18 -31.07 -28.60
C ALA A 801 -42.41 -32.11 -27.76
N ALA A 802 -42.16 -33.26 -28.41
CA ALA A 802 -41.31 -34.32 -27.88
C ALA A 802 -40.21 -34.61 -28.91
N THR A 803 -39.06 -33.99 -28.72
CA THR A 803 -38.00 -33.92 -29.73
C THR A 803 -36.66 -34.38 -29.15
N THR A 804 -35.72 -34.74 -30.01
CA THR A 804 -34.35 -35.07 -29.61
C THR A 804 -33.38 -34.01 -30.09
N GLU A 805 -32.36 -33.75 -29.28
CA GLU A 805 -31.16 -33.04 -29.69
C GLU A 805 -29.96 -33.95 -29.43
N GLY A 806 -29.52 -34.68 -30.49
CA GLY A 806 -28.62 -35.81 -30.36
C GLY A 806 -29.25 -36.95 -29.55
N ALA A 807 -28.62 -37.40 -28.49
CA ALA A 807 -29.15 -38.46 -27.61
C ALA A 807 -30.14 -37.94 -26.53
N ARG A 808 -30.22 -36.64 -26.34
CA ARG A 808 -31.06 -36.04 -25.28
C ARG A 808 -32.49 -35.85 -25.73
N GLY A 809 -33.43 -36.24 -24.88
CA GLY A 809 -34.85 -35.98 -25.08
C GLY A 809 -35.25 -34.60 -24.57
N LEU A 810 -36.04 -33.89 -25.36
CA LEU A 810 -36.60 -32.57 -25.03
C LEU A 810 -38.12 -32.63 -25.05
N LEU A 811 -38.77 -32.08 -24.01
CA LEU A 811 -40.20 -31.94 -23.95
C LEU A 811 -40.54 -30.44 -23.83
N THR A 812 -41.51 -29.98 -24.58
CA THR A 812 -42.02 -28.58 -24.49
C THR A 812 -43.55 -28.62 -24.56
N VAL A 813 -44.19 -27.91 -23.64
CA VAL A 813 -45.65 -27.74 -23.62
C VAL A 813 -45.99 -26.26 -23.59
N MET A 814 -46.88 -25.85 -24.48
CA MET A 814 -47.51 -24.53 -24.50
C MET A 814 -49.02 -24.68 -24.45
N LEU A 815 -49.68 -23.89 -23.61
CA LEU A 815 -51.12 -23.91 -23.41
C LEU A 815 -51.74 -22.55 -23.77
N SER A 816 -52.93 -22.54 -24.34
CA SER A 816 -53.78 -21.34 -24.45
C SER A 816 -54.31 -20.92 -23.08
N GLU A 817 -54.84 -19.71 -22.98
CA GLU A 817 -55.44 -19.19 -21.73
C GLU A 817 -56.66 -19.98 -21.32
N GLU A 818 -57.48 -20.42 -22.26
CA GLU A 818 -58.65 -21.27 -22.03
C GLU A 818 -58.22 -22.66 -21.51
N ALA A 819 -57.14 -23.23 -22.02
CA ALA A 819 -56.63 -24.51 -21.55
C ALA A 819 -56.09 -24.39 -20.11
N ILE A 820 -55.54 -23.25 -19.76
CA ILE A 820 -55.14 -22.97 -18.37
C ILE A 820 -56.37 -22.78 -17.47
N ALA A 821 -57.36 -22.05 -17.91
CA ALA A 821 -58.60 -21.79 -17.17
C ALA A 821 -59.40 -23.09 -16.89
N SER A 822 -59.23 -24.11 -17.72
CA SER A 822 -59.83 -25.44 -17.49
C SER A 822 -59.04 -26.32 -16.49
N GLY A 823 -57.92 -25.82 -15.95
CA GLY A 823 -57.13 -26.49 -14.90
C GLY A 823 -55.86 -27.16 -15.38
N LEU A 824 -55.53 -27.06 -16.69
CA LEU A 824 -54.26 -27.56 -17.24
C LEU A 824 -53.09 -26.62 -16.81
N HIS A 825 -51.96 -27.21 -16.52
CA HIS A 825 -50.75 -26.49 -16.13
C HIS A 825 -49.54 -27.08 -16.82
N ALA A 826 -48.89 -26.35 -17.75
CA ALA A 826 -47.78 -26.86 -18.55
C ALA A 826 -46.63 -27.40 -17.69
N GLY A 827 -46.27 -26.73 -16.59
CA GLY A 827 -45.23 -27.15 -15.67
C GLY A 827 -45.52 -28.53 -15.03
N ASN A 828 -46.77 -28.81 -14.71
CA ASN A 828 -47.15 -30.12 -14.11
C ASN A 828 -47.08 -31.22 -15.17
N LEU A 829 -47.60 -30.99 -16.35
CA LEU A 829 -47.57 -31.94 -17.46
C LEU A 829 -46.13 -32.33 -17.83
N VAL A 830 -45.25 -31.36 -17.94
CA VAL A 830 -43.85 -31.62 -18.28
C VAL A 830 -43.11 -32.30 -17.16
N LYS A 831 -43.39 -31.98 -15.89
CA LYS A 831 -42.66 -32.49 -14.71
C LYS A 831 -42.83 -33.99 -14.53
N GLU A 832 -44.02 -34.53 -14.76
CA GLU A 832 -44.28 -35.96 -14.68
C GLU A 832 -43.66 -36.71 -15.87
N ALA A 833 -43.82 -36.17 -17.07
CA ALA A 833 -43.30 -36.80 -18.28
C ALA A 833 -41.74 -36.77 -18.32
N ALA A 834 -41.11 -35.73 -17.73
CA ALA A 834 -39.67 -35.63 -17.66
C ALA A 834 -38.99 -36.80 -16.92
N ARG A 835 -39.71 -37.43 -15.96
CA ARG A 835 -39.16 -38.57 -15.20
C ARG A 835 -38.95 -39.79 -16.14
N LEU A 836 -39.79 -39.94 -17.16
CA LEU A 836 -39.69 -41.08 -18.11
C LEU A 836 -38.42 -40.94 -18.97
N ILE A 837 -38.00 -39.76 -19.29
CA ILE A 837 -36.79 -39.49 -20.09
C ILE A 837 -35.54 -39.30 -19.18
N GLN A 838 -35.59 -39.72 -17.93
CA GLN A 838 -34.49 -39.55 -16.95
C GLN A 838 -34.04 -38.10 -16.86
N GLY A 839 -34.99 -37.21 -16.80
CA GLY A 839 -34.75 -35.76 -16.82
C GLY A 839 -35.53 -34.99 -15.80
N GLY A 840 -35.39 -33.67 -15.86
CA GLY A 840 -36.09 -32.71 -15.04
C GLY A 840 -36.54 -31.52 -15.88
N GLY A 841 -37.57 -30.87 -15.39
CA GLY A 841 -38.09 -29.66 -16.03
C GLY A 841 -39.19 -29.02 -15.24
N GLY A 842 -39.73 -27.93 -15.76
CA GLY A 842 -40.79 -27.16 -15.20
C GLY A 842 -41.01 -25.86 -15.96
N GLY A 843 -41.86 -25.02 -15.46
CA GLY A 843 -42.17 -23.75 -16.09
C GLY A 843 -43.42 -23.09 -15.53
N GLN A 844 -43.90 -22.13 -16.25
CA GLN A 844 -45.09 -21.37 -15.92
C GLN A 844 -46.38 -22.14 -16.31
N PRO A 845 -47.57 -21.75 -15.88
CA PRO A 845 -48.79 -22.41 -16.25
C PRO A 845 -49.01 -22.53 -17.77
N HIS A 846 -48.57 -21.54 -18.52
CA HIS A 846 -48.74 -21.48 -19.98
C HIS A 846 -47.60 -22.14 -20.79
N PHE A 847 -46.38 -22.23 -20.23
CA PHE A 847 -45.21 -22.69 -20.96
C PHE A 847 -44.25 -23.42 -20.04
N ALA A 848 -43.83 -24.60 -20.43
CA ALA A 848 -42.85 -25.38 -19.66
C ALA A 848 -41.97 -26.25 -20.61
N THR A 849 -40.74 -26.48 -20.14
CA THR A 849 -39.77 -27.32 -20.85
C THR A 849 -39.12 -28.32 -19.90
N ALA A 850 -38.72 -29.46 -20.45
CA ALA A 850 -37.87 -30.43 -19.78
C ALA A 850 -36.84 -31.01 -20.71
N GLY A 851 -35.71 -31.44 -20.12
CA GLY A 851 -34.65 -32.17 -20.83
C GLY A 851 -34.28 -33.44 -20.05
N GLY A 852 -33.96 -34.52 -20.74
CA GLY A 852 -33.53 -35.78 -20.14
C GLY A 852 -32.48 -36.50 -20.97
N GLU A 853 -31.79 -37.47 -20.35
CA GLU A 853 -30.69 -38.20 -21.01
C GLU A 853 -31.18 -39.34 -21.90
N ASP A 854 -32.44 -39.80 -21.71
CA ASP A 854 -33.01 -40.92 -22.45
C ASP A 854 -34.07 -40.48 -23.46
N GLY A 855 -33.62 -40.07 -24.64
CA GLY A 855 -34.50 -39.67 -25.75
C GLY A 855 -35.35 -40.83 -26.32
N ASN A 856 -35.01 -42.12 -26.08
CA ASN A 856 -35.76 -43.27 -26.60
C ASN A 856 -37.16 -43.40 -25.96
N ARG A 857 -37.34 -42.85 -24.76
CA ARG A 857 -38.63 -42.90 -24.05
C ARG A 857 -39.51 -41.66 -24.27
N LEU A 858 -39.14 -40.80 -25.19
CA LEU A 858 -39.97 -39.65 -25.57
C LEU A 858 -41.38 -40.00 -26.05
N PRO A 859 -41.60 -41.10 -26.82
CA PRO A 859 -42.97 -41.51 -27.16
C PRO A 859 -43.84 -41.84 -25.95
N GLU A 860 -43.29 -42.49 -24.92
CA GLU A 860 -44.02 -42.78 -23.68
C GLU A 860 -44.33 -41.50 -22.90
N ALA A 861 -43.37 -40.56 -22.85
CA ALA A 861 -43.52 -39.26 -22.20
C ALA A 861 -44.58 -38.38 -22.89
N LEU A 862 -44.63 -38.42 -24.22
CA LEU A 862 -45.64 -37.74 -25.00
C LEU A 862 -47.05 -38.32 -24.75
N GLU A 863 -47.19 -39.67 -24.80
CA GLU A 863 -48.45 -40.33 -24.48
C GLU A 863 -48.97 -40.01 -23.10
N LEU A 864 -48.06 -39.93 -22.11
CA LEU A 864 -48.43 -39.52 -20.76
C LEU A 864 -49.02 -38.08 -20.76
N ILE A 865 -48.35 -37.12 -21.42
CA ILE A 865 -48.85 -35.74 -21.52
C ILE A 865 -50.25 -35.72 -22.18
N LEU A 866 -50.41 -36.42 -23.33
CA LEU A 866 -51.65 -36.46 -24.06
C LEU A 866 -52.80 -37.10 -23.21
N SER A 867 -52.51 -38.16 -22.46
CA SER A 867 -53.49 -38.84 -21.55
C SER A 867 -53.91 -37.92 -20.39
N GLN A 868 -53.02 -37.11 -19.88
CA GLN A 868 -53.31 -36.11 -18.83
C GLN A 868 -54.20 -35.00 -19.37
N VAL A 869 -53.96 -34.52 -20.58
CA VAL A 869 -54.85 -33.55 -21.28
C VAL A 869 -56.26 -34.13 -21.42
N ASP A 870 -56.37 -35.39 -21.83
CA ASP A 870 -57.71 -36.06 -21.96
C ASP A 870 -58.44 -36.22 -20.63
N ALA A 871 -57.73 -36.49 -19.57
CA ALA A 871 -58.31 -36.65 -18.24
C ALA A 871 -58.93 -35.36 -17.65
N HIS A 872 -58.42 -34.20 -18.09
CA HIS A 872 -58.92 -32.87 -17.67
C HIS A 872 -60.12 -32.37 -18.49
N ALA A 873 -60.40 -32.99 -19.58
CA ALA A 873 -61.53 -32.60 -20.46
C ALA A 873 -62.85 -33.25 -20.05
N ARG A 874 -62.83 -34.11 -19.03
CA ARG A 874 -64.04 -34.73 -18.43
C ARG A 874 -64.36 -33.99 -17.12
#